data_72ab2c99760672abf53486c1e6ff5aa8
#
_entry.id   72ab2c99760672abf53486c1e6ff5aa8
#
_cell.length_a   1.000
_cell.length_b   1.000
_cell.length_c   1.000
_cell.angle_alpha   90.00
_cell.angle_beta   90.00
_cell.angle_gamma   90.00
#
_symmetry.space_group_name_H-M   'P 1'
#
loop_
_entity.id
_entity.type
_entity.pdbx_description
1 polymer ?
#
loop_
_entity_poly.entity_id
_entity_poly.type
_entity_poly.pdbx_seq_one_letter_code
_entity_poly.pdbx_strand_id
1 'polypeptide(L)'
;MRLAGFLMMAAAIPGLAEVSYVKDVQPIFNKVGCTSGPCHGGAKGKNGFKMSLRGYDPEFDFRAVMTDLSGRRINRTEPAQSLILLKPTMEIPHGGGVRLEQNSPYYKTILQWLSEGAAYGDPVSSQVTKLDVDPPEFFAQKPGPSQQLKVVAHYADGSSRDVTGLALYNSSIPTTAEISEDGVIKTLRKGEAAMLVRYEGRLSVINVTALSDKQGFQWKPVPEFNYIDTLVNEKMQRLHLLPSELTTDAEFLRRVSLDLTGLPPTPEEVRAFLNDKTENRKKRTAMIDKLMARPEFVNHWSVKWGDLLQVNRTKLGDKGMWAFRDWIREALAENKPYDKMVRELVTAKGSTFQNPPANFLRFTKEPKLAMETTTQLFLGVRMVCAQCHDHPFEKWTQNQYFSLAAFFAGVGTKPGSDSEEEIVFEKRDGAEVTHPKDGRVMTAKFLFGSEKSGVHEVGLRESLAEWLTSKDNPFFAQAMANRMWSYFFGHGIIDPVDDIRASNPPSNPKLLAALTKDFSDSNFDLKHLIRTIVSSRTYQLGFKPNEWNADDELNFSKALPRRLSAEELFDGVNIAAGTKVQLKELPEESKAQDFPDPHVGQGGFLDVFGRPERQTSCECERRSDVSLVQALNLLNGSTIADAIADSRGRVSKLLLGGKTDRQIVEELYLSSLNRMPETAELDYAQTYLGRGGSRAERAQDLLWALLNSNGFLFNR
;
A
#
# COMPACT_ATOMS: atom_id res chain seq x y z
N MET A 1 46.51 22.11 73.64
CA MET A 1 46.44 20.89 72.82
C MET A 1 45.36 21.08 71.77
N ARG A 2 45.73 21.34 70.51
CA ARG A 2 44.80 21.47 69.35
C ARG A 2 44.97 20.19 68.55
N LEU A 3 43.90 19.38 68.49
CA LEU A 3 43.81 18.23 67.54
C LEU A 3 43.49 18.77 66.13
N ALA A 4 44.39 18.53 65.22
CA ALA A 4 44.14 18.73 63.79
C ALA A 4 43.50 17.48 63.21
N GLY A 5 42.24 17.60 62.75
CA GLY A 5 41.54 16.53 62.02
C GLY A 5 42.00 16.54 60.57
N PHE A 6 42.59 15.44 60.10
CA PHE A 6 42.86 15.19 58.71
C PHE A 6 41.60 14.72 57.99
N LEU A 7 41.02 15.54 57.10
CA LEU A 7 39.99 15.12 56.16
C LEU A 7 40.68 14.45 54.98
N MET A 8 40.57 13.13 54.86
CA MET A 8 40.89 12.41 53.64
C MET A 8 39.82 12.71 52.61
N MET A 9 40.10 13.56 51.63
CA MET A 9 39.33 13.60 50.40
C MET A 9 39.59 12.31 49.61
N ALA A 10 38.64 11.40 49.54
CA ALA A 10 38.63 10.30 48.58
C ALA A 10 38.39 10.90 47.21
N ALA A 11 39.43 10.98 46.40
CA ALA A 11 39.33 11.26 44.98
C ALA A 11 38.51 10.12 44.34
N ALA A 12 37.29 10.39 43.87
CA ALA A 12 36.54 9.48 43.02
C ALA A 12 37.33 9.28 41.75
N ILE A 13 37.91 8.10 41.57
CA ILE A 13 38.44 7.63 40.28
C ILE A 13 37.21 7.60 39.37
N PRO A 14 37.24 8.22 38.17
CA PRO A 14 36.16 8.05 37.22
C PRO A 14 36.13 6.57 36.87
N GLY A 15 35.12 5.84 37.40
CA GLY A 15 34.91 4.44 37.09
C GLY A 15 34.74 4.30 35.58
N LEU A 16 35.51 3.42 34.98
CA LEU A 16 35.23 2.91 33.62
C LEU A 16 33.75 2.51 33.61
N ALA A 17 32.98 3.05 32.68
CA ALA A 17 31.55 2.72 32.56
C ALA A 17 31.41 1.19 32.46
N GLU A 18 30.74 0.56 33.42
CA GLU A 18 30.53 -0.87 33.51
C GLU A 18 29.77 -1.34 32.25
N VAL A 19 30.29 -2.39 31.59
CA VAL A 19 29.66 -2.95 30.40
C VAL A 19 28.34 -3.64 30.81
N SER A 20 27.24 -3.27 30.18
CA SER A 20 25.92 -3.78 30.50
C SER A 20 25.31 -4.60 29.35
N TYR A 21 24.39 -5.52 29.70
CA TYR A 21 23.69 -6.32 28.71
C TYR A 21 22.89 -5.46 27.75
N VAL A 22 21.99 -4.62 28.27
CA VAL A 22 21.03 -3.84 27.45
C VAL A 22 21.70 -2.79 26.56
N LYS A 23 22.80 -2.16 27.00
CA LYS A 23 23.45 -1.07 26.27
C LYS A 23 24.57 -1.53 25.36
N ASP A 24 25.22 -2.67 25.68
CA ASP A 24 26.46 -3.08 25.03
C ASP A 24 26.37 -4.48 24.38
N VAL A 25 25.82 -5.48 25.09
CA VAL A 25 25.87 -6.88 24.63
C VAL A 25 24.70 -7.21 23.71
N GLN A 26 23.48 -6.79 24.07
CA GLN A 26 22.30 -7.03 23.22
C GLN A 26 22.43 -6.47 21.80
N PRO A 27 22.93 -5.22 21.59
CA PRO A 27 23.17 -4.71 20.26
C PRO A 27 24.14 -5.55 19.43
N ILE A 28 25.15 -6.14 20.09
CA ILE A 28 26.08 -7.09 19.43
C ILE A 28 25.34 -8.35 18.98
N PHE A 29 24.51 -8.96 19.85
CA PHE A 29 23.72 -10.14 19.47
C PHE A 29 22.74 -9.87 18.32
N ASN A 30 22.18 -8.67 18.29
CA ASN A 30 21.35 -8.21 17.17
C ASN A 30 22.18 -8.07 15.89
N LYS A 31 23.36 -7.45 15.98
CA LYS A 31 24.26 -7.19 14.84
C LYS A 31 24.76 -8.48 14.20
N VAL A 32 25.27 -9.41 15.01
CA VAL A 32 25.81 -10.68 14.51
C VAL A 32 24.74 -11.73 14.20
N GLY A 33 23.45 -11.37 14.38
CA GLY A 33 22.30 -12.15 13.95
C GLY A 33 21.85 -13.27 14.90
N CYS A 34 22.34 -13.32 16.14
CA CYS A 34 21.88 -14.31 17.13
C CYS A 34 20.37 -14.26 17.36
N THR A 35 19.79 -13.07 17.39
CA THR A 35 18.35 -12.78 17.60
C THR A 35 17.52 -12.86 16.32
N SER A 36 18.10 -13.25 15.18
CA SER A 36 17.36 -13.37 13.92
C SER A 36 16.44 -14.61 13.89
N GLY A 37 15.40 -14.57 13.06
CA GLY A 37 14.42 -15.65 12.93
C GLY A 37 15.00 -17.01 12.56
N PRO A 38 15.96 -17.12 11.61
CA PRO A 38 16.63 -18.37 11.29
C PRO A 38 17.54 -18.91 12.41
N CYS A 39 17.96 -18.06 13.35
CA CYS A 39 18.79 -18.40 14.49
C CYS A 39 17.95 -18.56 15.77
N HIS A 40 18.31 -17.88 16.86
CA HIS A 40 17.67 -18.07 18.17
C HIS A 40 16.41 -17.21 18.35
N GLY A 41 16.16 -16.22 17.49
CA GLY A 41 14.95 -15.37 17.52
C GLY A 41 13.70 -16.01 16.90
N GLY A 42 13.78 -17.23 16.35
CA GLY A 42 12.62 -17.96 15.86
C GLY A 42 11.66 -18.40 16.97
N ALA A 43 10.41 -18.73 16.63
CA ALA A 43 9.36 -19.06 17.59
C ALA A 43 9.75 -20.15 18.59
N LYS A 44 10.53 -21.15 18.15
CA LYS A 44 11.04 -22.25 19.01
C LYS A 44 12.52 -22.11 19.39
N GLY A 45 13.21 -21.07 18.89
CA GLY A 45 14.66 -20.96 19.00
C GLY A 45 15.41 -22.10 18.27
N LYS A 46 16.65 -22.37 18.69
CA LYS A 46 17.48 -23.48 18.18
C LYS A 46 18.10 -24.22 19.34
N ASN A 47 17.99 -25.57 19.33
CA ASN A 47 18.62 -26.47 20.31
C ASN A 47 18.43 -26.06 21.79
N GLY A 48 17.19 -25.65 22.16
CA GLY A 48 16.85 -25.20 23.52
C GLY A 48 17.41 -23.85 23.89
N PHE A 49 17.92 -23.07 22.95
CA PHE A 49 18.24 -21.66 23.13
C PHE A 49 17.31 -20.80 22.30
N LYS A 50 16.45 -20.05 22.97
CA LYS A 50 15.52 -19.10 22.37
C LYS A 50 15.86 -17.70 22.87
N MET A 51 15.86 -16.75 21.95
CA MET A 51 15.92 -15.30 22.21
C MET A 51 14.69 -14.63 21.60
N SER A 52 14.43 -13.42 22.01
CA SER A 52 13.39 -12.60 21.38
C SER A 52 13.82 -12.20 19.95
N LEU A 53 12.86 -12.11 19.03
CA LEU A 53 13.17 -11.73 17.66
C LEU A 53 13.72 -10.30 17.62
N ARG A 54 14.98 -10.15 17.20
CA ARG A 54 15.67 -8.86 17.11
C ARG A 54 15.81 -8.13 18.45
N GLY A 55 15.82 -8.84 19.57
CA GLY A 55 16.06 -8.27 20.90
C GLY A 55 14.91 -7.42 21.44
N TYR A 56 13.65 -7.67 21.01
CA TYR A 56 12.51 -6.85 21.47
C TYR A 56 12.18 -7.03 22.96
N ASP A 57 12.66 -8.09 23.60
CA ASP A 57 12.45 -8.41 25.02
C ASP A 57 13.80 -8.64 25.70
N PRO A 58 14.51 -7.56 26.10
CA PRO A 58 15.85 -7.67 26.70
C PRO A 58 15.92 -8.50 27.95
N GLU A 59 14.88 -8.43 28.79
CA GLU A 59 14.82 -9.19 30.05
C GLU A 59 14.71 -10.70 29.77
N PHE A 60 13.86 -11.09 28.84
CA PHE A 60 13.75 -12.47 28.41
C PHE A 60 15.09 -12.97 27.84
N ASP A 61 15.75 -12.19 27.01
CA ASP A 61 17.01 -12.55 26.36
C ASP A 61 18.15 -12.67 27.39
N PHE A 62 18.23 -11.74 28.32
CA PHE A 62 19.21 -11.81 29.40
C PHE A 62 19.01 -13.05 30.26
N ARG A 63 17.78 -13.36 30.66
CA ARG A 63 17.47 -14.56 31.41
C ARG A 63 17.80 -15.83 30.61
N ALA A 64 17.49 -15.86 29.32
CA ALA A 64 17.83 -16.96 28.45
C ALA A 64 19.34 -17.20 28.35
N VAL A 65 20.15 -16.15 28.37
CA VAL A 65 21.62 -16.24 28.38
C VAL A 65 22.15 -16.69 29.75
N MET A 66 21.66 -16.08 30.83
CA MET A 66 22.28 -16.15 32.16
C MET A 66 21.80 -17.31 33.02
N THR A 67 20.52 -17.67 32.94
CA THR A 67 19.89 -18.57 33.94
C THR A 67 19.25 -19.82 33.33
N ASP A 68 18.81 -19.82 32.12
CA ASP A 68 18.16 -20.96 31.49
C ASP A 68 19.08 -22.16 31.46
N LEU A 69 18.52 -23.38 31.71
CA LEU A 69 19.27 -24.63 31.77
C LEU A 69 20.42 -24.58 32.80
N SER A 70 20.12 -24.02 33.98
CA SER A 70 21.09 -23.87 35.10
C SER A 70 22.32 -23.02 34.74
N GLY A 71 22.14 -22.03 33.85
CA GLY A 71 23.20 -21.08 33.48
C GLY A 71 24.33 -21.69 32.64
N ARG A 72 24.11 -22.85 32.02
CA ARG A 72 25.16 -23.60 31.27
C ARG A 72 25.87 -22.82 30.17
N ARG A 73 25.31 -21.68 29.75
CA ARG A 73 25.87 -20.85 28.67
C ARG A 73 27.00 -19.95 29.13
N ILE A 74 27.11 -19.75 30.44
CA ILE A 74 28.07 -18.85 31.06
C ILE A 74 29.00 -19.65 31.98
N ASN A 75 30.30 -19.44 31.85
CA ASN A 75 31.30 -19.89 32.80
C ASN A 75 31.81 -18.70 33.61
N ARG A 76 31.41 -18.61 34.88
CA ARG A 76 31.77 -17.49 35.77
C ARG A 76 33.21 -17.55 36.24
N THR A 77 33.80 -18.72 36.27
CA THR A 77 35.19 -18.90 36.75
C THR A 77 36.18 -18.59 35.62
N GLU A 78 35.86 -19.01 34.41
CA GLU A 78 36.66 -18.76 33.22
C GLU A 78 35.78 -18.17 32.12
N PRO A 79 35.54 -16.86 32.13
CA PRO A 79 34.60 -16.19 31.21
C PRO A 79 34.84 -16.54 29.72
N ALA A 80 36.09 -16.65 29.30
CA ALA A 80 36.45 -17.01 27.93
C ALA A 80 35.97 -18.43 27.52
N GLN A 81 35.70 -19.32 28.49
CA GLN A 81 35.16 -20.68 28.26
C GLN A 81 33.63 -20.73 28.28
N SER A 82 32.95 -19.58 28.24
CA SER A 82 31.49 -19.51 28.15
C SER A 82 31.00 -19.98 26.78
N LEU A 83 29.98 -20.84 26.74
CA LEU A 83 29.38 -21.32 25.48
C LEU A 83 28.86 -20.20 24.60
N ILE A 84 28.49 -19.06 25.20
CA ILE A 84 28.03 -17.86 24.48
C ILE A 84 29.17 -17.21 23.64
N LEU A 85 30.43 -17.53 23.91
CA LEU A 85 31.62 -17.15 23.15
C LEU A 85 32.11 -18.28 22.27
N LEU A 86 32.26 -19.48 22.80
CA LEU A 86 32.87 -20.64 22.13
C LEU A 86 32.05 -21.10 20.89
N LYS A 87 30.71 -21.03 20.97
CA LYS A 87 29.85 -21.46 19.86
C LYS A 87 29.89 -20.49 18.68
N PRO A 88 29.63 -19.19 18.84
CA PRO A 88 29.63 -18.24 17.71
C PRO A 88 31.03 -18.04 17.11
N THR A 89 32.12 -18.33 17.83
CA THR A 89 33.50 -18.38 17.28
C THR A 89 33.83 -19.68 16.57
N MET A 90 32.98 -20.72 16.65
CA MET A 90 33.22 -22.06 16.14
C MET A 90 34.36 -22.84 16.86
N GLU A 91 34.81 -22.40 18.03
CA GLU A 91 35.68 -23.22 18.88
C GLU A 91 34.96 -24.49 19.35
N ILE A 92 33.67 -24.44 19.46
CA ILE A 92 32.77 -25.59 19.59
C ILE A 92 31.78 -25.57 18.42
N PRO A 93 31.45 -26.74 17.80
CA PRO A 93 30.56 -26.81 16.64
C PRO A 93 29.26 -26.03 16.83
N HIS A 94 28.96 -25.14 15.90
CA HIS A 94 27.77 -24.26 15.90
C HIS A 94 27.05 -24.34 14.56
N GLY A 95 25.77 -24.76 14.56
CA GLY A 95 24.97 -24.92 13.35
C GLY A 95 24.71 -23.60 12.60
N GLY A 96 24.94 -22.45 13.23
CA GLY A 96 24.88 -21.12 12.62
C GLY A 96 26.18 -20.68 11.94
N GLY A 97 27.26 -21.46 12.00
CA GLY A 97 28.59 -21.08 11.53
C GLY A 97 29.26 -20.03 12.42
N VAL A 98 30.34 -19.43 11.91
CA VAL A 98 31.01 -18.29 12.57
C VAL A 98 30.10 -17.08 12.55
N ARG A 99 29.84 -16.53 13.73
CA ARG A 99 29.05 -15.32 13.93
C ARG A 99 29.80 -14.23 14.66
N LEU A 100 30.84 -14.61 15.36
CA LEU A 100 31.69 -13.73 16.14
C LEU A 100 33.15 -14.09 15.85
N GLU A 101 33.90 -13.14 15.36
CA GLU A 101 35.35 -13.35 15.14
C GLU A 101 36.07 -13.27 16.49
N GLN A 102 36.98 -14.20 16.71
CA GLN A 102 37.81 -14.26 17.91
C GLN A 102 38.67 -13.00 18.01
N ASN A 103 38.72 -12.39 19.19
CA ASN A 103 39.44 -11.12 19.47
C ASN A 103 38.90 -9.87 18.75
N SER A 104 37.75 -9.97 18.04
CA SER A 104 37.07 -8.79 17.50
C SER A 104 36.64 -7.82 18.62
N PRO A 105 36.33 -6.56 18.31
CA PRO A 105 35.76 -5.64 19.29
C PRO A 105 34.52 -6.20 19.98
N TYR A 106 33.64 -6.88 19.24
CA TYR A 106 32.43 -7.49 19.78
C TYR A 106 32.73 -8.65 20.74
N TYR A 107 33.69 -9.51 20.40
CA TYR A 107 34.15 -10.56 21.28
C TYR A 107 34.70 -9.99 22.60
N LYS A 108 35.55 -8.96 22.50
CA LYS A 108 36.16 -8.31 23.68
C LYS A 108 35.12 -7.67 24.58
N THR A 109 34.10 -7.01 24.03
CA THR A 109 33.00 -6.43 24.81
C THR A 109 32.22 -7.49 25.56
N ILE A 110 31.86 -8.61 24.92
CA ILE A 110 31.14 -9.72 25.59
C ILE A 110 32.02 -10.34 26.66
N LEU A 111 33.30 -10.59 26.37
CA LEU A 111 34.25 -11.15 27.36
C LEU A 111 34.41 -10.22 28.57
N GLN A 112 34.56 -8.93 28.34
CA GLN A 112 34.64 -7.92 29.41
C GLN A 112 33.38 -7.93 30.27
N TRP A 113 32.20 -7.89 29.64
CA TRP A 113 30.92 -7.97 30.33
C TRP A 113 30.82 -9.20 31.24
N LEU A 114 31.22 -10.38 30.75
CA LEU A 114 31.24 -11.61 31.53
C LEU A 114 32.25 -11.53 32.71
N SER A 115 33.40 -10.93 32.49
CA SER A 115 34.45 -10.76 33.48
C SER A 115 34.11 -9.76 34.59
N GLU A 116 33.28 -8.75 34.26
CA GLU A 116 32.78 -7.74 35.21
C GLU A 116 31.53 -8.20 35.98
N GLY A 117 31.08 -9.47 35.80
CA GLY A 117 29.96 -10.03 36.56
C GLY A 117 28.63 -10.07 35.80
N ALA A 118 28.64 -9.73 34.52
CA ALA A 118 27.52 -9.81 33.59
C ALA A 118 26.30 -8.97 34.02
N ALA A 119 26.49 -7.69 34.27
CA ALA A 119 25.43 -6.77 34.70
C ALA A 119 24.34 -6.63 33.63
N TYR A 120 23.07 -6.61 34.07
CA TYR A 120 21.94 -6.38 33.16
C TYR A 120 21.92 -4.95 32.61
N GLY A 121 22.20 -3.98 33.50
CA GLY A 121 22.07 -2.55 33.23
C GLY A 121 20.66 -2.01 33.52
N ASP A 122 20.48 -0.70 33.36
CA ASP A 122 19.17 -0.08 33.53
C ASP A 122 18.48 0.07 32.17
N PRO A 123 17.38 -0.66 31.91
CA PRO A 123 16.69 -0.62 30.63
C PRO A 123 16.01 0.71 30.34
N VAL A 124 15.69 1.52 31.37
CA VAL A 124 15.04 2.82 31.21
C VAL A 124 16.05 3.86 30.72
N SER A 125 17.16 4.01 31.40
CA SER A 125 18.21 4.95 31.02
C SER A 125 18.92 4.57 29.71
N SER A 126 18.99 3.27 29.41
CA SER A 126 19.60 2.73 28.19
C SER A 126 18.65 2.73 26.97
N GLN A 127 17.40 3.17 27.13
CA GLN A 127 16.45 3.25 26.02
C GLN A 127 16.92 4.25 24.97
N VAL A 128 17.01 3.83 23.70
CA VAL A 128 17.29 4.73 22.59
C VAL A 128 16.06 5.61 22.34
N THR A 129 16.23 6.92 22.42
CA THR A 129 15.16 7.90 22.22
C THR A 129 15.13 8.43 20.79
N LYS A 130 16.32 8.59 20.17
CA LYS A 130 16.50 9.14 18.83
C LYS A 130 17.68 8.47 18.14
N LEU A 131 17.60 8.38 16.81
CA LEU A 131 18.70 7.92 15.95
C LEU A 131 18.96 8.99 14.90
N ASP A 132 20.17 9.59 14.93
CA ASP A 132 20.62 10.53 13.93
C ASP A 132 21.53 9.82 12.92
N VAL A 133 21.30 10.07 11.63
CA VAL A 133 22.08 9.48 10.54
C VAL A 133 22.57 10.60 9.64
N ASP A 134 23.87 10.61 9.36
CA ASP A 134 24.54 11.60 8.52
C ASP A 134 25.29 10.90 7.38
N PRO A 135 25.13 11.34 6.13
CA PRO A 135 24.23 12.40 5.65
C PRO A 135 22.75 11.97 5.65
N PRO A 136 21.79 12.92 5.75
CA PRO A 136 20.34 12.62 5.76
C PRO A 136 19.79 12.18 4.39
N GLU A 137 20.54 12.43 3.31
CA GLU A 137 20.27 11.92 1.96
C GLU A 137 21.60 11.76 1.21
N PHE A 138 21.60 10.87 0.21
CA PHE A 138 22.74 10.71 -0.69
C PHE A 138 22.31 10.88 -2.15
N PHE A 139 22.83 11.93 -2.79
CA PHE A 139 22.54 12.27 -4.18
C PHE A 139 23.78 12.13 -5.05
N ALA A 140 23.81 11.10 -5.89
CA ALA A 140 24.91 10.80 -6.79
C ALA A 140 24.60 11.30 -8.22
N GLN A 141 25.50 12.08 -8.82
CA GLN A 141 25.36 12.61 -10.19
C GLN A 141 25.43 11.51 -11.28
N LYS A 142 25.91 10.34 -10.92
CA LYS A 142 25.96 9.13 -11.76
C LYS A 142 26.07 7.90 -10.86
N PRO A 143 25.81 6.69 -11.36
CA PRO A 143 26.09 5.45 -10.62
C PRO A 143 27.61 5.29 -10.35
N GLY A 144 27.95 4.57 -9.27
CA GLY A 144 29.31 4.21 -8.89
C GLY A 144 29.83 4.84 -7.60
N PRO A 145 29.55 6.12 -7.25
CA PRO A 145 29.99 6.71 -6.00
C PRO A 145 29.52 5.96 -4.77
N SER A 146 30.34 6.02 -3.71
CA SER A 146 30.02 5.47 -2.40
C SER A 146 29.95 6.57 -1.35
N GLN A 147 29.15 6.34 -0.30
CA GLN A 147 28.98 7.26 0.83
C GLN A 147 28.98 6.46 2.14
N GLN A 148 29.85 6.82 3.06
CA GLN A 148 29.83 6.31 4.42
C GLN A 148 28.75 7.02 5.23
N LEU A 149 27.90 6.25 5.92
CA LEU A 149 26.99 6.78 6.93
C LEU A 149 27.68 6.86 8.28
N LYS A 150 27.29 7.85 9.08
CA LYS A 150 27.54 7.93 10.51
C LYS A 150 26.21 7.84 11.24
N VAL A 151 26.12 6.94 12.21
CA VAL A 151 24.89 6.69 12.97
C VAL A 151 25.13 6.99 14.44
N VAL A 152 24.38 7.93 15.01
CA VAL A 152 24.48 8.31 16.42
C VAL A 152 23.16 8.03 17.13
N ALA A 153 23.22 7.18 18.15
CA ALA A 153 22.09 6.90 19.04
C ALA A 153 22.10 7.85 20.25
N HIS A 154 20.94 8.41 20.58
CA HIS A 154 20.71 9.20 21.77
C HIS A 154 19.88 8.37 22.75
N TYR A 155 20.31 8.34 24.02
CA TYR A 155 19.69 7.55 25.06
C TYR A 155 18.85 8.40 26.03
N ALA A 156 17.98 7.75 26.78
CA ALA A 156 17.11 8.42 27.75
C ALA A 156 17.88 9.08 28.93
N ASP A 157 19.11 8.61 29.21
CA ASP A 157 20.01 9.21 30.18
C ASP A 157 20.66 10.51 29.69
N GLY A 158 20.35 10.98 28.47
CA GLY A 158 20.95 12.14 27.81
C GLY A 158 22.30 11.87 27.15
N SER A 159 22.87 10.67 27.25
CA SER A 159 24.11 10.30 26.59
C SER A 159 23.88 10.05 25.10
N SER A 160 24.96 10.13 24.31
CA SER A 160 24.94 9.74 22.89
C SER A 160 26.16 8.90 22.57
N ARG A 161 26.00 8.00 21.56
CA ARG A 161 27.06 7.07 21.12
C ARG A 161 27.04 6.89 19.63
N ASP A 162 28.20 6.83 19.02
CA ASP A 162 28.34 6.35 17.65
C ASP A 162 28.08 4.85 17.63
N VAL A 163 27.04 4.43 16.88
CA VAL A 163 26.59 3.04 16.75
C VAL A 163 26.67 2.56 15.30
N THR A 164 27.44 3.24 14.46
CA THR A 164 27.59 2.90 13.04
C THR A 164 27.94 1.43 12.84
N GLY A 165 28.89 0.87 13.58
CA GLY A 165 29.24 -0.55 13.52
C GLY A 165 28.15 -1.49 14.05
N LEU A 166 27.28 -1.04 14.96
CA LEU A 166 26.25 -1.86 15.60
C LEU A 166 24.89 -1.77 14.90
N ALA A 167 24.65 -0.74 14.09
CA ALA A 167 23.41 -0.59 13.35
C ALA A 167 23.24 -1.67 12.27
N LEU A 168 21.99 -2.03 12.01
CA LEU A 168 21.61 -2.94 10.94
C LEU A 168 21.17 -2.14 9.71
N TYR A 169 21.66 -2.55 8.55
CA TYR A 169 21.44 -1.83 7.29
C TYR A 169 20.73 -2.70 6.27
N ASN A 170 19.81 -2.13 5.51
CA ASN A 170 19.14 -2.77 4.39
C ASN A 170 18.82 -1.76 3.31
N SER A 171 18.89 -2.16 2.04
CA SER A 171 18.42 -1.37 0.91
C SER A 171 17.01 -1.84 0.52
N SER A 172 16.13 -0.89 0.20
CA SER A 172 14.80 -1.20 -0.36
C SER A 172 14.90 -1.73 -1.79
N ILE A 173 15.91 -1.29 -2.56
CA ILE A 173 16.16 -1.71 -3.94
C ILE A 173 17.67 -1.97 -4.12
N PRO A 174 18.16 -3.16 -3.73
CA PRO A 174 19.59 -3.50 -3.77
C PRO A 174 20.22 -3.40 -5.18
N THR A 175 19.40 -3.53 -6.22
CA THR A 175 19.86 -3.39 -7.62
C THR A 175 20.14 -1.95 -8.02
N THR A 176 19.59 -0.98 -7.31
CA THR A 176 19.83 0.47 -7.52
C THR A 176 20.96 0.96 -6.65
N ALA A 177 20.94 0.64 -5.37
CA ALA A 177 22.01 0.96 -4.44
C ALA A 177 22.08 -0.10 -3.33
N GLU A 178 23.29 -0.52 -2.99
CA GLU A 178 23.57 -1.44 -1.90
C GLU A 178 24.15 -0.72 -0.69
N ILE A 179 24.06 -1.35 0.47
CA ILE A 179 24.68 -0.84 1.69
C ILE A 179 25.38 -1.98 2.42
N SER A 180 26.63 -1.75 2.82
CA SER A 180 27.42 -2.74 3.54
C SER A 180 27.01 -2.85 5.01
N GLU A 181 27.50 -3.89 5.70
CA GLU A 181 27.30 -4.06 7.14
C GLU A 181 27.92 -2.92 7.98
N ASP A 182 28.91 -2.22 7.44
CA ASP A 182 29.56 -1.07 8.07
C ASP A 182 28.92 0.27 7.70
N GLY A 183 27.81 0.26 6.96
CA GLY A 183 27.07 1.47 6.60
C GLY A 183 27.65 2.24 5.40
N VAL A 184 28.38 1.58 4.49
CA VAL A 184 28.83 2.20 3.23
C VAL A 184 27.77 1.97 2.16
N ILE A 185 27.15 3.03 1.70
CA ILE A 185 26.25 3.03 0.54
C ILE A 185 27.08 3.03 -0.74
N LYS A 186 26.66 2.24 -1.74
CA LYS A 186 27.21 2.27 -3.09
C LYS A 186 26.10 2.28 -4.10
N THR A 187 26.08 3.27 -4.98
CA THR A 187 25.11 3.35 -6.07
C THR A 187 25.52 2.46 -7.23
N LEU A 188 24.59 1.66 -7.79
CA LEU A 188 24.87 0.68 -8.83
C LEU A 188 24.21 1.05 -10.16
N ARG A 189 23.00 1.59 -10.13
CA ARG A 189 22.22 1.99 -11.30
C ARG A 189 21.53 3.33 -11.06
N LYS A 190 21.14 3.99 -12.16
CA LYS A 190 20.18 5.11 -12.11
C LYS A 190 18.91 4.68 -11.37
N GLY A 191 18.41 5.56 -10.52
CA GLY A 191 17.15 5.36 -9.78
C GLY A 191 17.21 5.87 -8.36
N GLU A 192 16.19 5.51 -7.62
CA GLU A 192 16.04 5.88 -6.20
C GLU A 192 15.95 4.61 -5.36
N ALA A 193 16.51 4.65 -4.16
CA ALA A 193 16.41 3.59 -3.16
C ALA A 193 16.39 4.21 -1.75
N ALA A 194 15.77 3.53 -0.80
CA ALA A 194 15.81 3.89 0.61
C ALA A 194 16.78 2.99 1.36
N MET A 195 17.72 3.56 2.11
CA MET A 195 18.59 2.84 3.03
C MET A 195 17.96 2.84 4.42
N LEU A 196 17.65 1.67 4.91
CA LEU A 196 17.05 1.45 6.23
C LEU A 196 18.17 1.28 7.24
N VAL A 197 18.22 2.14 8.22
CA VAL A 197 19.18 2.12 9.33
C VAL A 197 18.43 1.81 10.60
N ARG A 198 18.78 0.71 11.27
CA ARG A 198 18.06 0.25 12.45
C ARG A 198 19.01 -0.01 13.61
N TYR A 199 18.62 0.46 14.79
CA TYR A 199 19.33 0.22 16.04
C TYR A 199 18.35 0.22 17.22
N GLU A 200 18.34 -0.85 18.02
CA GLU A 200 17.57 -1.00 19.27
C GLU A 200 16.14 -0.46 19.19
N GLY A 201 15.35 -1.01 18.28
CA GLY A 201 13.93 -0.63 18.09
C GLY A 201 13.70 0.71 17.39
N ARG A 202 14.74 1.48 17.08
CA ARG A 202 14.64 2.72 16.28
C ARG A 202 14.99 2.47 14.83
N LEU A 203 14.28 3.18 13.96
CA LEU A 203 14.47 3.13 12.51
C LEU A 203 14.68 4.54 11.97
N SER A 204 15.66 4.69 11.08
CA SER A 204 15.87 5.88 10.25
C SER A 204 15.98 5.47 8.79
N VAL A 205 15.58 6.35 7.88
CA VAL A 205 15.60 6.10 6.45
C VAL A 205 16.38 7.20 5.75
N ILE A 206 17.31 6.79 4.89
CA ILE A 206 18.12 7.68 4.07
C ILE A 206 17.74 7.48 2.62
N ASN A 207 17.29 8.53 1.96
CA ASN A 207 16.99 8.48 0.53
C ASN A 207 18.27 8.57 -0.29
N VAL A 208 18.43 7.61 -1.19
CA VAL A 208 19.53 7.55 -2.14
C VAL A 208 19.00 7.76 -3.54
N THR A 209 19.57 8.71 -4.24
CA THR A 209 19.26 8.99 -5.65
C THR A 209 20.53 8.90 -6.46
N ALA A 210 20.52 8.15 -7.54
CA ALA A 210 21.57 8.13 -8.54
C ALA A 210 21.02 8.57 -9.89
N LEU A 211 21.55 9.64 -10.46
CA LEU A 211 21.17 10.12 -11.78
C LEU A 211 21.76 9.22 -12.89
N SER A 212 21.26 9.39 -14.09
CA SER A 212 21.89 8.82 -15.29
C SER A 212 23.22 9.55 -15.56
N ASP A 213 24.21 8.83 -16.07
CA ASP A 213 25.44 9.41 -16.60
C ASP A 213 25.24 10.09 -17.96
N LYS A 214 24.04 10.06 -18.52
CA LYS A 214 23.67 10.70 -19.79
C LYS A 214 23.84 12.22 -19.71
N GLN A 215 24.65 12.76 -20.61
CA GLN A 215 24.94 14.19 -20.68
C GLN A 215 23.90 14.95 -21.52
N GLY A 216 23.86 16.28 -21.35
CA GLY A 216 23.04 17.16 -22.18
C GLY A 216 21.61 17.36 -21.72
N PHE A 217 21.25 16.97 -20.48
CA PHE A 217 19.93 17.26 -19.93
C PHE A 217 19.68 18.78 -19.87
N GLN A 218 18.55 19.18 -20.42
CA GLN A 218 18.04 20.55 -20.30
C GLN A 218 16.57 20.49 -19.93
N TRP A 219 16.19 21.07 -18.81
CA TRP A 219 14.81 21.17 -18.43
C TRP A 219 14.04 22.06 -19.42
N LYS A 220 12.90 21.57 -19.89
CA LYS A 220 11.98 22.32 -20.74
C LYS A 220 10.74 22.65 -19.93
N PRO A 221 10.53 23.93 -19.56
CA PRO A 221 9.34 24.31 -18.81
C PRO A 221 8.06 23.92 -19.58
N VAL A 222 7.11 23.34 -18.87
CA VAL A 222 5.80 22.95 -19.41
C VAL A 222 4.69 23.69 -18.63
N PRO A 223 3.54 23.96 -19.25
CA PRO A 223 2.39 24.54 -18.52
C PRO A 223 1.97 23.65 -17.35
N GLU A 224 1.67 24.25 -16.22
CA GLU A 224 1.16 23.57 -15.03
C GLU A 224 -0.33 23.89 -14.88
N PHE A 225 -1.15 22.88 -14.58
CA PHE A 225 -2.59 23.04 -14.47
C PHE A 225 -3.02 23.23 -13.01
N ASN A 226 -2.30 22.60 -12.09
CA ASN A 226 -2.47 22.78 -10.64
C ASN A 226 -1.16 22.43 -9.89
N TYR A 227 -1.21 22.48 -8.54
CA TYR A 227 -0.04 22.25 -7.67
C TYR A 227 0.60 20.85 -7.82
N ILE A 228 -0.17 19.85 -8.29
CA ILE A 228 0.36 18.51 -8.56
C ILE A 228 1.49 18.61 -9.58
N ASP A 229 1.25 19.34 -10.66
CA ASP A 229 2.21 19.48 -11.75
C ASP A 229 3.48 20.20 -11.29
N THR A 230 3.34 21.24 -10.46
CA THR A 230 4.49 21.94 -9.88
C THR A 230 5.38 20.99 -9.10
N LEU A 231 4.80 20.18 -8.21
CA LEU A 231 5.56 19.28 -7.35
C LEU A 231 6.13 18.06 -8.09
N VAL A 232 5.44 17.57 -9.11
CA VAL A 232 5.94 16.50 -9.98
C VAL A 232 7.06 17.01 -10.87
N ASN A 233 6.91 18.20 -11.49
CA ASN A 233 7.92 18.83 -12.32
C ASN A 233 9.19 19.18 -11.53
N GLU A 234 9.06 19.70 -10.29
CA GLU A 234 10.21 19.95 -9.40
C GLU A 234 11.04 18.69 -9.19
N LYS A 235 10.38 17.56 -8.93
CA LYS A 235 11.07 16.28 -8.78
C LYS A 235 11.66 15.79 -10.09
N MET A 236 10.93 15.84 -11.19
CA MET A 236 11.43 15.43 -12.52
C MET A 236 12.66 16.23 -12.93
N GLN A 237 12.66 17.55 -12.70
CA GLN A 237 13.82 18.39 -12.98
C GLN A 237 15.06 17.95 -12.17
N ARG A 238 14.87 17.67 -10.86
CA ARG A 238 15.95 17.17 -9.99
C ARG A 238 16.51 15.82 -10.47
N LEU A 239 15.64 14.95 -11.02
CA LEU A 239 16.01 13.60 -11.48
C LEU A 239 16.46 13.53 -12.94
N HIS A 240 16.59 14.68 -13.63
CA HIS A 240 16.89 14.74 -15.06
C HIS A 240 15.89 13.93 -15.91
N LEU A 241 14.59 14.05 -15.61
CA LEU A 241 13.48 13.49 -16.36
C LEU A 241 12.75 14.60 -17.11
N LEU A 242 12.24 14.32 -18.32
CA LEU A 242 11.31 15.19 -19.03
C LEU A 242 9.94 14.52 -19.10
N PRO A 243 8.85 15.27 -18.87
CA PRO A 243 7.52 14.72 -19.05
C PRO A 243 7.25 14.35 -20.51
N SER A 244 6.43 13.32 -20.73
CA SER A 244 5.90 13.02 -22.05
C SER A 244 4.96 14.14 -22.53
N GLU A 245 4.67 14.15 -23.83
CA GLU A 245 3.66 15.05 -24.40
C GLU A 245 2.27 14.73 -23.83
N LEU A 246 1.36 15.69 -23.92
CA LEU A 246 -0.03 15.45 -23.54
C LEU A 246 -0.64 14.39 -24.48
N THR A 247 -1.50 13.56 -23.89
CA THR A 247 -2.31 12.60 -24.64
C THR A 247 -3.26 13.30 -25.62
N THR A 248 -3.61 12.63 -26.69
CA THR A 248 -4.61 13.12 -27.65
C THR A 248 -5.99 13.23 -26.99
N ASP A 249 -6.90 14.00 -27.59
CA ASP A 249 -8.25 14.13 -27.06
C ASP A 249 -9.02 12.80 -27.04
N ALA A 250 -8.80 11.95 -28.03
CA ALA A 250 -9.41 10.61 -28.05
C ALA A 250 -8.91 9.71 -26.90
N GLU A 251 -7.59 9.69 -26.69
CA GLU A 251 -6.98 8.94 -25.58
C GLU A 251 -7.40 9.51 -24.22
N PHE A 252 -7.42 10.85 -24.08
CA PHE A 252 -7.91 11.49 -22.86
C PHE A 252 -9.36 11.10 -22.55
N LEU A 253 -10.27 11.21 -23.53
CA LEU A 253 -11.67 10.89 -23.35
C LEU A 253 -11.86 9.43 -22.94
N ARG A 254 -11.16 8.49 -23.61
CA ARG A 254 -11.20 7.07 -23.25
C ARG A 254 -10.70 6.86 -21.82
N ARG A 255 -9.51 7.39 -21.49
CA ARG A 255 -8.90 7.22 -20.16
C ARG A 255 -9.81 7.74 -19.07
N VAL A 256 -10.26 8.99 -19.17
CA VAL A 256 -11.06 9.62 -18.12
C VAL A 256 -12.45 8.99 -17.98
N SER A 257 -13.04 8.49 -19.09
CA SER A 257 -14.31 7.75 -19.02
C SER A 257 -14.16 6.43 -18.26
N LEU A 258 -13.15 5.64 -18.60
CA LEU A 258 -12.85 4.39 -17.91
C LEU A 258 -12.51 4.62 -16.44
N ASP A 259 -11.66 5.58 -16.13
CA ASP A 259 -11.24 5.85 -14.76
C ASP A 259 -12.34 6.41 -13.86
N LEU A 260 -13.27 7.18 -14.42
CA LEU A 260 -14.36 7.79 -13.63
C LEU A 260 -15.62 6.93 -13.62
N THR A 261 -15.93 6.22 -14.71
CA THR A 261 -17.22 5.51 -14.85
C THR A 261 -17.08 4.01 -15.09
N GLY A 262 -15.86 3.50 -15.26
CA GLY A 262 -15.62 2.09 -15.61
C GLY A 262 -16.07 1.69 -17.01
N LEU A 263 -16.51 2.65 -17.82
CA LEU A 263 -17.09 2.40 -19.14
C LEU A 263 -16.38 3.22 -20.21
N PRO A 264 -16.16 2.66 -21.41
CA PRO A 264 -15.67 3.44 -22.54
C PRO A 264 -16.74 4.45 -23.01
N PRO A 265 -16.33 5.58 -23.63
CA PRO A 265 -17.27 6.54 -24.21
C PRO A 265 -17.98 5.92 -25.43
N THR A 266 -19.21 6.37 -25.71
CA THR A 266 -19.94 5.95 -26.91
C THR A 266 -19.33 6.58 -28.17
N PRO A 267 -19.56 6.00 -29.39
CA PRO A 267 -19.13 6.59 -30.65
C PRO A 267 -19.62 8.02 -30.84
N GLU A 268 -20.84 8.33 -30.41
CA GLU A 268 -21.44 9.66 -30.46
C GLU A 268 -20.70 10.64 -29.55
N GLU A 269 -20.37 10.23 -28.33
CA GLU A 269 -19.59 11.04 -27.39
C GLU A 269 -18.17 11.31 -27.91
N VAL A 270 -17.54 10.31 -28.51
CA VAL A 270 -16.22 10.50 -29.13
C VAL A 270 -16.30 11.53 -30.26
N ARG A 271 -17.26 11.38 -31.18
CA ARG A 271 -17.43 12.34 -32.28
C ARG A 271 -17.72 13.75 -31.75
N ALA A 272 -18.62 13.89 -30.80
CA ALA A 272 -18.97 15.18 -30.21
C ALA A 272 -17.74 15.86 -29.57
N PHE A 273 -16.96 15.11 -28.78
CA PHE A 273 -15.79 15.64 -28.10
C PHE A 273 -14.64 16.02 -29.04
N LEU A 274 -14.40 15.21 -30.09
CA LEU A 274 -13.37 15.50 -31.09
C LEU A 274 -13.73 16.70 -31.97
N ASN A 275 -15.02 16.92 -32.23
CA ASN A 275 -15.51 18.05 -33.03
C ASN A 275 -15.67 19.35 -32.21
N ASP A 276 -15.62 19.29 -30.88
CA ASP A 276 -15.69 20.45 -30.02
C ASP A 276 -14.44 21.32 -30.19
N LYS A 277 -14.65 22.59 -30.60
CA LYS A 277 -13.58 23.58 -30.84
C LYS A 277 -13.23 24.42 -29.61
N THR A 278 -13.84 24.13 -28.48
CA THR A 278 -13.50 24.77 -27.21
C THR A 278 -12.02 24.49 -26.88
N GLU A 279 -11.37 25.44 -26.22
CA GLU A 279 -9.98 25.30 -25.77
C GLU A 279 -9.81 24.00 -24.95
N ASN A 280 -8.74 23.23 -25.24
CA ASN A 280 -8.57 21.86 -24.75
C ASN A 280 -8.72 21.71 -23.23
N ARG A 281 -8.13 22.60 -22.45
CA ARG A 281 -8.21 22.53 -21.00
C ARG A 281 -9.66 22.71 -20.52
N LYS A 282 -10.40 23.65 -21.12
CA LYS A 282 -11.81 23.92 -20.76
C LYS A 282 -12.70 22.74 -21.09
N LYS A 283 -12.59 22.19 -22.33
CA LYS A 283 -13.43 21.06 -22.72
C LYS A 283 -13.13 19.78 -21.93
N ARG A 284 -11.84 19.54 -21.59
CA ARG A 284 -11.44 18.41 -20.77
C ARG A 284 -11.97 18.55 -19.34
N THR A 285 -11.89 19.73 -18.73
CA THR A 285 -12.48 20.00 -17.42
C THR A 285 -14.00 19.81 -17.43
N ALA A 286 -14.70 20.34 -18.42
CA ALA A 286 -16.13 20.15 -18.56
C ALA A 286 -16.53 18.68 -18.73
N MET A 287 -15.72 17.88 -19.42
CA MET A 287 -15.95 16.43 -19.57
C MET A 287 -15.74 15.70 -18.25
N ILE A 288 -14.70 16.04 -17.48
CA ILE A 288 -14.50 15.50 -16.12
C ILE A 288 -15.74 15.74 -15.27
N ASP A 289 -16.21 16.99 -15.19
CA ASP A 289 -17.39 17.36 -14.41
C ASP A 289 -18.65 16.61 -14.86
N LYS A 290 -18.83 16.46 -16.19
CA LYS A 290 -19.95 15.70 -16.77
C LYS A 290 -19.91 14.22 -16.37
N LEU A 291 -18.73 13.58 -16.43
CA LEU A 291 -18.57 12.17 -16.08
C LEU A 291 -18.79 11.92 -14.60
N MET A 292 -18.30 12.81 -13.72
CA MET A 292 -18.48 12.73 -12.27
C MET A 292 -19.94 12.91 -11.82
N ALA A 293 -20.77 13.52 -12.65
CA ALA A 293 -22.19 13.69 -12.39
C ALA A 293 -23.05 12.49 -12.84
N ARG A 294 -22.49 11.51 -13.54
CA ARG A 294 -23.23 10.35 -14.05
C ARG A 294 -23.51 9.30 -12.98
N PRO A 295 -24.61 8.54 -13.10
CA PRO A 295 -24.87 7.38 -12.23
C PRO A 295 -23.77 6.32 -12.31
N GLU A 296 -23.15 6.15 -13.48
CA GLU A 296 -22.05 5.20 -13.70
C GLU A 296 -20.81 5.53 -12.86
N PHE A 297 -20.57 6.80 -12.52
CA PHE A 297 -19.55 7.17 -11.55
C PHE A 297 -19.80 6.51 -10.19
N VAL A 298 -21.03 6.61 -9.70
CA VAL A 298 -21.41 5.99 -8.43
C VAL A 298 -21.28 4.46 -8.49
N ASN A 299 -21.71 3.84 -9.58
CA ASN A 299 -21.64 2.38 -9.76
C ASN A 299 -20.17 1.92 -9.75
N HIS A 300 -19.30 2.54 -10.55
CA HIS A 300 -17.89 2.19 -10.65
C HIS A 300 -17.16 2.32 -9.30
N TRP A 301 -17.34 3.44 -8.62
CA TRP A 301 -16.70 3.65 -7.32
C TRP A 301 -17.29 2.77 -6.23
N SER A 302 -18.57 2.38 -6.33
CA SER A 302 -19.16 1.42 -5.38
C SER A 302 -18.57 0.01 -5.51
N VAL A 303 -18.09 -0.40 -6.70
CA VAL A 303 -17.36 -1.67 -6.85
C VAL A 303 -16.06 -1.62 -6.06
N LYS A 304 -15.26 -0.55 -6.21
CA LYS A 304 -13.99 -0.38 -5.49
C LYS A 304 -14.18 -0.37 -3.97
N TRP A 305 -15.19 0.35 -3.48
CA TRP A 305 -15.55 0.35 -2.06
C TRP A 305 -16.10 -1.01 -1.61
N GLY A 306 -16.84 -1.69 -2.46
CA GLY A 306 -17.32 -3.04 -2.21
C GLY A 306 -16.19 -4.06 -2.04
N ASP A 307 -15.11 -3.92 -2.82
CA ASP A 307 -13.91 -4.75 -2.67
C ASP A 307 -13.25 -4.50 -1.31
N LEU A 308 -13.02 -3.24 -0.94
CA LEU A 308 -12.40 -2.86 0.33
C LEU A 308 -13.23 -3.24 1.56
N LEU A 309 -14.54 -3.07 1.49
CA LEU A 309 -15.49 -3.35 2.57
C LEU A 309 -16.04 -4.79 2.51
N GLN A 310 -15.45 -5.64 1.68
CA GLN A 310 -15.74 -7.08 1.58
C GLN A 310 -17.24 -7.38 1.38
N VAL A 311 -17.89 -6.59 0.52
CA VAL A 311 -19.32 -6.75 0.21
C VAL A 311 -19.53 -8.02 -0.61
N ASN A 312 -19.94 -9.10 0.05
CA ASN A 312 -20.24 -10.38 -0.59
C ASN A 312 -21.34 -11.16 0.16
N ARG A 313 -22.02 -12.03 -0.54
CA ARG A 313 -23.12 -12.87 -0.04
C ARG A 313 -22.67 -13.81 1.08
N THR A 314 -21.50 -14.40 0.96
CA THR A 314 -21.01 -15.39 1.93
C THR A 314 -20.85 -14.82 3.33
N LYS A 315 -20.42 -13.55 3.44
CA LYS A 315 -20.21 -12.88 4.73
C LYS A 315 -21.46 -12.18 5.27
N LEU A 316 -22.27 -11.63 4.38
CA LEU A 316 -23.32 -10.69 4.74
C LEU A 316 -24.75 -11.23 4.51
N GLY A 317 -24.92 -12.40 3.87
CA GLY A 317 -26.19 -12.83 3.35
C GLY A 317 -26.65 -11.94 2.18
N ASP A 318 -27.74 -12.32 1.50
CA ASP A 318 -28.24 -11.56 0.35
C ASP A 318 -28.74 -10.16 0.75
N LYS A 319 -29.59 -10.08 1.74
CA LYS A 319 -30.20 -8.82 2.17
C LYS A 319 -29.16 -7.86 2.77
N GLY A 320 -28.25 -8.37 3.60
CA GLY A 320 -27.19 -7.56 4.20
C GLY A 320 -26.21 -7.04 3.16
N MET A 321 -25.89 -7.84 2.17
CA MET A 321 -25.02 -7.45 1.05
C MET A 321 -25.65 -6.31 0.22
N TRP A 322 -26.93 -6.44 -0.17
CA TRP A 322 -27.63 -5.39 -0.90
C TRP A 322 -27.78 -4.11 -0.08
N ALA A 323 -28.19 -4.21 1.19
CA ALA A 323 -28.32 -3.06 2.07
C ALA A 323 -26.98 -2.30 2.22
N PHE A 324 -25.86 -3.03 2.41
CA PHE A 324 -24.55 -2.41 2.57
C PHE A 324 -24.04 -1.76 1.27
N ARG A 325 -24.25 -2.40 0.13
CA ARG A 325 -23.96 -1.83 -1.18
C ARG A 325 -24.75 -0.54 -1.44
N ASP A 326 -26.04 -0.56 -1.15
CA ASP A 326 -26.91 0.61 -1.39
C ASP A 326 -26.49 1.80 -0.50
N TRP A 327 -26.13 1.56 0.76
CA TRP A 327 -25.56 2.60 1.61
C TRP A 327 -24.26 3.18 1.03
N ILE A 328 -23.36 2.34 0.49
CA ILE A 328 -22.14 2.80 -0.18
C ILE A 328 -22.50 3.70 -1.37
N ARG A 329 -23.47 3.28 -2.19
CA ARG A 329 -23.91 4.05 -3.36
C ARG A 329 -24.53 5.39 -2.98
N GLU A 330 -25.37 5.42 -1.97
CA GLU A 330 -25.98 6.66 -1.43
C GLU A 330 -24.89 7.61 -0.93
N ALA A 331 -23.94 7.12 -0.13
CA ALA A 331 -22.85 7.93 0.37
C ALA A 331 -22.00 8.56 -0.77
N LEU A 332 -21.73 7.80 -1.83
CA LEU A 332 -21.00 8.30 -3.00
C LEU A 332 -21.83 9.25 -3.86
N ALA A 333 -23.11 8.99 -4.04
CA ALA A 333 -24.01 9.86 -4.80
C ALA A 333 -24.14 11.23 -4.14
N GLU A 334 -24.35 11.25 -2.82
CA GLU A 334 -24.46 12.45 -1.99
C GLU A 334 -23.10 13.15 -1.76
N ASN A 335 -22.02 12.54 -2.21
CA ASN A 335 -20.65 12.99 -1.90
C ASN A 335 -20.44 13.17 -0.38
N LYS A 336 -20.90 12.17 0.40
CA LYS A 336 -20.76 12.19 1.86
C LYS A 336 -19.26 12.35 2.23
N PRO A 337 -18.91 13.29 3.11
CA PRO A 337 -17.52 13.44 3.57
C PRO A 337 -16.94 12.12 4.07
N TYR A 338 -15.72 11.80 3.64
CA TYR A 338 -15.08 10.51 3.93
C TYR A 338 -14.93 10.22 5.42
N ASP A 339 -14.63 11.24 6.23
CA ASP A 339 -14.58 11.14 7.69
C ASP A 339 -15.93 10.70 8.29
N LYS A 340 -17.05 11.18 7.76
CA LYS A 340 -18.39 10.78 8.19
C LYS A 340 -18.69 9.33 7.81
N MET A 341 -18.34 8.91 6.58
CA MET A 341 -18.48 7.51 6.17
C MET A 341 -17.75 6.57 7.13
N VAL A 342 -16.49 6.88 7.46
CA VAL A 342 -15.68 6.06 8.36
C VAL A 342 -16.21 6.06 9.79
N ARG A 343 -16.70 7.21 10.27
CA ARG A 343 -17.38 7.28 11.60
C ARG A 343 -18.59 6.39 11.65
N GLU A 344 -19.46 6.44 10.64
CA GLU A 344 -20.65 5.58 10.55
C GLU A 344 -20.28 4.09 10.59
N LEU A 345 -19.22 3.66 9.89
CA LEU A 345 -18.75 2.26 9.88
C LEU A 345 -18.23 1.81 11.26
N VAL A 346 -17.35 2.61 11.87
CA VAL A 346 -16.67 2.22 13.12
C VAL A 346 -17.62 2.25 14.33
N THR A 347 -18.61 3.16 14.34
CA THR A 347 -19.53 3.32 15.48
C THR A 347 -20.89 2.65 15.29
N ALA A 348 -21.11 1.95 14.16
CA ALA A 348 -22.39 1.35 13.83
C ALA A 348 -22.94 0.44 14.94
N LYS A 349 -24.26 0.53 15.17
CA LYS A 349 -25.03 -0.28 16.12
C LYS A 349 -26.40 -0.60 15.52
N GLY A 350 -27.04 -1.68 15.97
CA GLY A 350 -28.37 -2.06 15.56
C GLY A 350 -28.40 -3.07 14.42
N SER A 351 -29.52 -3.08 13.69
CA SER A 351 -29.79 -4.01 12.59
C SER A 351 -28.86 -3.80 11.41
N THR A 352 -28.30 -4.87 10.88
CA THR A 352 -27.49 -4.87 9.66
C THR A 352 -28.29 -4.50 8.40
N PHE A 353 -29.63 -4.50 8.48
CA PHE A 353 -30.52 -4.07 7.40
C PHE A 353 -30.96 -2.62 7.52
N GLN A 354 -31.33 -2.18 8.74
CA GLN A 354 -31.81 -0.82 8.99
C GLN A 354 -30.66 0.18 9.19
N ASN A 355 -29.51 -0.28 9.67
CA ASN A 355 -28.26 0.47 9.76
C ASN A 355 -27.15 -0.29 9.01
N PRO A 356 -27.11 -0.23 7.67
CA PRO A 356 -26.22 -1.03 6.85
C PRO A 356 -24.73 -0.93 7.20
N PRO A 357 -24.17 0.22 7.67
CA PRO A 357 -22.78 0.29 8.18
C PRO A 357 -22.44 -0.76 9.24
N ALA A 358 -23.43 -1.29 9.99
CA ALA A 358 -23.22 -2.35 10.97
C ALA A 358 -22.66 -3.65 10.34
N ASN A 359 -22.83 -3.84 9.02
CA ASN A 359 -22.21 -4.95 8.30
C ASN A 359 -20.68 -4.93 8.35
N PHE A 360 -20.04 -3.77 8.50
CA PHE A 360 -18.60 -3.67 8.74
C PHE A 360 -18.19 -4.44 10.00
N LEU A 361 -18.93 -4.27 11.09
CA LEU A 361 -18.67 -4.97 12.35
C LEU A 361 -19.16 -6.42 12.32
N ARG A 362 -20.10 -6.76 11.43
CA ARG A 362 -20.55 -8.12 11.21
C ARG A 362 -19.46 -9.03 10.65
N PHE A 363 -18.69 -8.59 9.64
CA PHE A 363 -17.62 -9.41 9.09
C PHE A 363 -16.29 -9.27 9.85
N THR A 364 -16.16 -8.28 10.75
CA THR A 364 -14.99 -8.08 11.61
C THR A 364 -15.29 -8.37 13.08
N LYS A 365 -16.05 -9.44 13.39
CA LYS A 365 -16.56 -9.77 14.75
C LYS A 365 -15.49 -9.84 15.85
N GLU A 366 -14.27 -10.26 15.49
CA GLU A 366 -13.17 -10.38 16.44
C GLU A 366 -12.47 -9.02 16.65
N PRO A 367 -12.23 -8.58 17.89
CA PRO A 367 -11.63 -7.28 18.17
C PRO A 367 -10.30 -7.03 17.43
N LYS A 368 -9.46 -8.08 17.29
CA LYS A 368 -8.19 -8.00 16.56
C LYS A 368 -8.43 -7.79 15.08
N LEU A 369 -9.33 -8.54 14.47
CA LEU A 369 -9.66 -8.41 13.05
C LEU A 369 -10.29 -7.04 12.75
N ALA A 370 -11.18 -6.54 13.62
CA ALA A 370 -11.77 -5.21 13.49
C ALA A 370 -10.71 -4.10 13.52
N MET A 371 -9.76 -4.21 14.44
CA MET A 371 -8.65 -3.28 14.54
C MET A 371 -7.72 -3.35 13.32
N GLU A 372 -7.30 -4.55 12.90
CA GLU A 372 -6.43 -4.77 11.75
C GLU A 372 -7.07 -4.22 10.47
N THR A 373 -8.33 -4.54 10.23
CA THR A 373 -9.10 -4.04 9.08
C THR A 373 -9.20 -2.51 9.11
N THR A 374 -9.52 -1.94 10.26
CA THR A 374 -9.64 -0.48 10.45
C THR A 374 -8.32 0.24 10.19
N THR A 375 -7.20 -0.26 10.72
CA THR A 375 -5.88 0.36 10.52
C THR A 375 -5.39 0.22 9.09
N GLN A 376 -5.59 -0.93 8.46
CA GLN A 376 -5.20 -1.17 7.07
C GLN A 376 -6.01 -0.32 6.09
N LEU A 377 -7.34 -0.28 6.25
CA LEU A 377 -8.20 0.48 5.33
C LEU A 377 -8.06 1.98 5.48
N PHE A 378 -8.10 2.48 6.71
CA PHE A 378 -8.28 3.90 6.97
C PHE A 378 -6.99 4.63 7.35
N LEU A 379 -5.96 3.92 7.81
CA LEU A 379 -4.65 4.49 8.10
C LEU A 379 -3.55 4.02 7.14
N GLY A 380 -3.82 2.99 6.32
CA GLY A 380 -2.79 2.38 5.46
C GLY A 380 -1.70 1.67 6.27
N VAL A 381 -1.98 1.24 7.50
CA VAL A 381 -1.00 0.64 8.41
C VAL A 381 -1.33 -0.82 8.66
N ARG A 382 -0.40 -1.72 8.37
CA ARG A 382 -0.53 -3.16 8.61
C ARG A 382 -0.01 -3.51 9.99
N MET A 383 -0.91 -3.87 10.92
CA MET A 383 -0.57 -4.18 12.32
C MET A 383 -0.32 -5.66 12.60
N VAL A 384 -0.66 -6.56 11.69
CA VAL A 384 -0.65 -8.03 11.90
C VAL A 384 0.64 -8.56 12.51
N CYS A 385 1.81 -8.07 12.09
CA CYS A 385 3.09 -8.52 12.63
C CYS A 385 3.25 -8.21 14.12
N ALA A 386 2.61 -7.14 14.61
CA ALA A 386 2.66 -6.74 16.02
C ALA A 386 1.79 -7.62 16.93
N GLN A 387 1.02 -8.56 16.40
CA GLN A 387 0.24 -9.51 17.18
C GLN A 387 1.12 -10.47 18.02
N CYS A 388 2.24 -10.93 17.46
CA CYS A 388 3.08 -11.95 18.09
C CYS A 388 4.33 -11.40 18.79
N HIS A 389 4.84 -10.27 18.32
CA HIS A 389 6.05 -9.59 18.79
C HIS A 389 6.02 -8.12 18.36
N ASP A 390 6.89 -7.29 18.87
CA ASP A 390 7.03 -5.93 18.32
C ASP A 390 7.34 -5.98 16.84
N HIS A 391 6.73 -5.04 16.08
CA HIS A 391 6.80 -5.08 14.62
C HIS A 391 8.25 -5.04 14.13
N PRO A 392 8.70 -6.01 13.31
CA PRO A 392 10.12 -6.17 13.00
C PRO A 392 10.72 -5.07 12.12
N PHE A 393 9.90 -4.28 11.45
CA PHE A 393 10.32 -3.23 10.52
C PHE A 393 9.69 -1.86 10.82
N GLU A 394 8.91 -1.76 11.92
CA GLU A 394 8.20 -0.56 12.30
C GLU A 394 8.24 -0.32 13.82
N LYS A 395 7.78 0.86 14.23
CA LYS A 395 7.74 1.30 15.64
C LYS A 395 6.60 0.68 16.46
N TRP A 396 5.73 -0.11 15.83
CA TRP A 396 4.52 -0.63 16.49
C TRP A 396 4.86 -1.80 17.40
N THR A 397 4.48 -1.67 18.67
CA THR A 397 4.70 -2.69 19.67
C THR A 397 3.50 -3.62 19.84
N GLN A 398 3.74 -4.80 20.41
CA GLN A 398 2.68 -5.73 20.75
C GLN A 398 1.68 -5.11 21.74
N ASN A 399 2.16 -4.31 22.69
CA ASN A 399 1.31 -3.56 23.61
C ASN A 399 0.36 -2.60 22.85
N GLN A 400 0.87 -1.85 21.89
CA GLN A 400 0.05 -0.94 21.08
C GLN A 400 -1.00 -1.68 20.26
N TYR A 401 -0.64 -2.84 19.70
CA TYR A 401 -1.57 -3.70 18.96
C TYR A 401 -2.78 -4.11 19.82
N PHE A 402 -2.53 -4.68 21.01
CA PHE A 402 -3.62 -5.14 21.87
C PHE A 402 -4.38 -3.99 22.52
N SER A 403 -3.72 -2.87 22.83
CA SER A 403 -4.40 -1.66 23.33
C SER A 403 -5.33 -1.05 22.27
N LEU A 404 -4.95 -1.06 21.00
CA LEU A 404 -5.83 -0.57 19.93
C LEU A 404 -6.99 -1.54 19.67
N ALA A 405 -6.74 -2.86 19.74
CA ALA A 405 -7.80 -3.88 19.62
C ALA A 405 -8.84 -3.76 20.74
N ALA A 406 -8.46 -3.28 21.92
CA ALA A 406 -9.37 -3.10 23.06
C ALA A 406 -10.51 -2.11 22.80
N PHE A 407 -10.38 -1.19 21.82
CA PHE A 407 -11.51 -0.34 21.40
C PHE A 407 -12.69 -1.13 20.84
N PHE A 408 -12.47 -2.31 20.30
CA PHE A 408 -13.50 -3.19 19.74
C PHE A 408 -13.93 -4.32 20.69
N ALA A 409 -13.37 -4.41 21.89
CA ALA A 409 -13.67 -5.48 22.85
C ALA A 409 -15.18 -5.63 23.10
N GLY A 410 -15.90 -4.50 23.25
CA GLY A 410 -17.32 -4.46 23.52
C GLY A 410 -18.25 -4.85 22.37
N VAL A 411 -17.74 -5.06 21.15
CA VAL A 411 -18.59 -5.39 20.02
C VAL A 411 -19.19 -6.78 20.20
N GLY A 412 -20.53 -6.87 20.12
CA GLY A 412 -21.27 -8.11 20.11
C GLY A 412 -22.25 -8.16 18.96
N THR A 413 -22.59 -9.37 18.51
CA THR A 413 -23.64 -9.59 17.53
C THR A 413 -24.63 -10.63 18.06
N LYS A 414 -25.90 -10.50 17.67
CA LYS A 414 -26.94 -11.49 17.93
C LYS A 414 -27.87 -11.59 16.72
N PRO A 415 -28.55 -12.75 16.50
CA PRO A 415 -29.54 -12.86 15.44
C PRO A 415 -30.62 -11.80 15.56
N GLY A 416 -31.08 -11.28 14.42
CA GLY A 416 -32.24 -10.39 14.31
C GLY A 416 -33.55 -11.15 14.14
N SER A 417 -34.54 -10.47 13.56
CA SER A 417 -35.86 -11.06 13.25
C SER A 417 -35.88 -11.91 11.98
N ASP A 418 -34.91 -11.67 11.09
CA ASP A 418 -34.71 -12.42 9.85
C ASP A 418 -33.50 -13.35 9.99
N SER A 419 -33.49 -14.48 9.27
CA SER A 419 -32.38 -15.45 9.34
C SER A 419 -31.03 -14.90 8.90
N GLU A 420 -31.01 -13.88 8.03
CA GLU A 420 -29.81 -13.23 7.55
C GLU A 420 -29.50 -11.92 8.31
N GLU A 421 -30.36 -11.50 9.23
CA GLU A 421 -30.17 -10.27 10.01
C GLU A 421 -29.31 -10.53 11.23
N GLU A 422 -28.33 -9.64 11.46
CA GLU A 422 -27.62 -9.54 12.73
C GLU A 422 -27.85 -8.17 13.37
N ILE A 423 -27.92 -8.16 14.69
CA ILE A 423 -27.99 -6.94 15.49
C ILE A 423 -26.65 -6.73 16.15
N VAL A 424 -25.95 -5.68 15.78
CA VAL A 424 -24.71 -5.26 16.42
C VAL A 424 -25.03 -4.46 17.68
N PHE A 425 -24.42 -4.82 18.80
CA PHE A 425 -24.63 -4.14 20.06
C PHE A 425 -23.34 -4.00 20.87
N GLU A 426 -23.36 -3.14 21.90
CA GLU A 426 -22.27 -2.97 22.84
C GLU A 426 -22.51 -3.87 24.06
N LYS A 427 -21.58 -4.80 24.35
CA LYS A 427 -21.57 -5.62 25.55
C LYS A 427 -21.31 -4.73 26.75
N ARG A 428 -22.06 -4.93 27.83
CA ARG A 428 -21.92 -4.14 29.07
C ARG A 428 -20.82 -4.65 29.98
N ASP A 429 -20.60 -5.97 30.02
CA ASP A 429 -19.68 -6.61 30.96
C ASP A 429 -18.85 -7.71 30.25
N GLY A 430 -17.64 -7.98 30.77
CA GLY A 430 -16.80 -9.13 30.37
C GLY A 430 -16.17 -9.06 29.01
N ALA A 431 -16.16 -7.89 28.39
CA ALA A 431 -15.57 -7.70 27.06
C ALA A 431 -14.13 -7.19 27.20
N GLU A 432 -13.17 -8.12 27.18
CA GLU A 432 -11.75 -7.81 27.43
C GLU A 432 -10.87 -8.34 26.30
N VAL A 433 -9.81 -7.60 26.02
CA VAL A 433 -8.68 -8.05 25.21
C VAL A 433 -7.51 -8.27 26.16
N THR A 434 -6.93 -9.47 26.16
CA THR A 434 -5.81 -9.83 27.05
C THR A 434 -4.49 -9.90 26.27
N HIS A 435 -3.41 -9.50 26.95
CA HIS A 435 -2.05 -9.61 26.40
C HIS A 435 -1.58 -11.07 26.45
N PRO A 436 -1.06 -11.64 25.34
CA PRO A 436 -0.74 -13.07 25.27
C PRO A 436 0.47 -13.49 26.11
N LYS A 437 1.34 -12.55 26.50
CA LYS A 437 2.56 -12.83 27.28
C LYS A 437 2.27 -13.08 28.76
N ASP A 438 1.36 -12.31 29.37
CA ASP A 438 1.13 -12.27 30.82
C ASP A 438 -0.35 -12.34 31.21
N GLY A 439 -1.27 -12.39 30.25
CA GLY A 439 -2.71 -12.49 30.51
C GLY A 439 -3.36 -11.21 31.04
N ARG A 440 -2.62 -10.11 31.17
CA ARG A 440 -3.19 -8.84 31.67
C ARG A 440 -4.25 -8.31 30.73
N VAL A 441 -5.28 -7.70 31.27
CA VAL A 441 -6.31 -6.98 30.52
C VAL A 441 -5.72 -5.70 29.95
N MET A 442 -5.94 -5.49 28.65
CA MET A 442 -5.43 -4.33 27.93
C MET A 442 -6.42 -3.17 27.98
N THR A 443 -5.94 -2.01 28.38
CA THR A 443 -6.70 -0.76 28.30
C THR A 443 -6.63 -0.19 26.89
N ALA A 444 -7.76 0.31 26.38
CA ALA A 444 -7.82 0.97 25.08
C ALA A 444 -6.93 2.21 25.07
N LYS A 445 -5.99 2.28 24.11
CA LYS A 445 -5.08 3.42 23.91
C LYS A 445 -4.86 3.65 22.43
N PHE A 446 -4.75 4.93 22.05
CA PHE A 446 -4.41 5.34 20.70
C PHE A 446 -2.92 5.08 20.38
N LEU A 447 -2.58 4.95 19.12
CA LEU A 447 -1.20 4.72 18.67
C LEU A 447 -0.29 5.93 18.89
N PHE A 448 -0.86 7.13 18.88
CA PHE A 448 -0.17 8.40 19.06
C PHE A 448 -1.17 9.48 19.51
N GLY A 449 -0.67 10.63 19.93
CA GLY A 449 -1.46 11.73 20.49
C GLY A 449 -1.47 11.75 22.02
N SER A 450 -2.13 12.75 22.63
CA SER A 450 -2.17 12.88 24.07
C SER A 450 -3.13 11.88 24.72
N GLU A 451 -2.79 11.35 25.88
CA GLU A 451 -3.65 10.49 26.72
C GLU A 451 -4.93 11.21 27.22
N LYS A 452 -5.05 12.50 26.96
CA LYS A 452 -6.16 13.37 27.42
C LYS A 452 -7.41 13.34 26.51
N SER A 453 -7.42 12.60 25.42
CA SER A 453 -8.66 12.43 24.66
C SER A 453 -9.61 11.53 25.46
N GLY A 454 -10.77 12.09 25.83
CA GLY A 454 -11.74 11.54 26.76
C GLY A 454 -12.35 10.19 26.40
N VAL A 455 -11.53 9.14 26.46
CA VAL A 455 -11.93 7.74 26.23
C VAL A 455 -13.09 7.30 27.15
N HIS A 456 -13.38 8.06 28.20
CA HIS A 456 -14.34 7.67 29.23
C HIS A 456 -15.72 8.33 29.11
N GLU A 457 -15.89 9.42 28.36
CA GLU A 457 -17.17 10.17 28.33
C GLU A 457 -18.10 9.79 27.17
N VAL A 458 -17.58 9.32 26.03
CA VAL A 458 -18.34 9.18 24.78
C VAL A 458 -18.50 7.72 24.31
N GLY A 459 -17.82 6.76 24.94
CA GLY A 459 -17.73 5.36 24.48
C GLY A 459 -16.47 5.07 23.67
N LEU A 460 -16.02 3.81 23.70
CA LEU A 460 -14.72 3.43 23.15
C LEU A 460 -14.64 3.62 21.62
N ARG A 461 -15.64 3.14 20.88
CA ARG A 461 -15.63 3.21 19.41
C ARG A 461 -15.89 4.62 18.89
N GLU A 462 -16.68 5.39 19.59
CA GLU A 462 -16.90 6.81 19.31
C GLU A 462 -15.59 7.60 19.47
N SER A 463 -14.86 7.37 20.57
CA SER A 463 -13.54 7.97 20.80
C SER A 463 -12.51 7.54 19.76
N LEU A 464 -12.53 6.25 19.36
CA LEU A 464 -11.69 5.76 18.27
C LEU A 464 -12.02 6.45 16.96
N ALA A 465 -13.29 6.60 16.62
CA ALA A 465 -13.72 7.24 15.38
C ALA A 465 -13.33 8.72 15.33
N GLU A 466 -13.42 9.45 16.43
CA GLU A 466 -12.96 10.83 16.54
C GLU A 466 -11.46 10.96 16.33
N TRP A 467 -10.67 10.13 17.02
CA TRP A 467 -9.22 10.09 16.85
C TRP A 467 -8.81 9.70 15.42
N LEU A 468 -9.45 8.67 14.87
CA LEU A 468 -9.16 8.14 13.54
C LEU A 468 -9.36 9.21 12.47
N THR A 469 -10.48 9.93 12.51
CA THR A 469 -10.90 10.88 11.49
C THR A 469 -10.51 12.33 11.80
N SER A 470 -9.71 12.56 12.84
CA SER A 470 -9.19 13.89 13.15
C SER A 470 -8.32 14.42 12.01
N LYS A 471 -8.41 15.73 11.76
CA LYS A 471 -7.49 16.42 10.82
C LYS A 471 -6.04 16.38 11.29
N ASP A 472 -5.82 16.19 12.60
CA ASP A 472 -4.49 16.03 13.19
C ASP A 472 -3.94 14.61 13.07
N ASN A 473 -4.74 13.64 12.59
CA ASN A 473 -4.28 12.29 12.35
C ASN A 473 -3.45 12.26 11.05
N PRO A 474 -2.12 12.00 11.14
CA PRO A 474 -1.24 12.11 9.97
C PRO A 474 -1.48 11.03 8.91
N PHE A 475 -2.15 9.92 9.29
CA PHE A 475 -2.34 8.77 8.39
C PHE A 475 -3.68 8.79 7.66
N PHE A 476 -4.74 9.31 8.26
CA PHE A 476 -6.11 9.18 7.74
C PHE A 476 -6.29 9.81 6.35
N ALA A 477 -6.01 11.09 6.24
CA ALA A 477 -6.07 11.78 4.95
C ALA A 477 -4.99 11.28 3.98
N GLN A 478 -3.80 10.97 4.48
CA GLN A 478 -2.68 10.47 3.69
C GLN A 478 -2.98 9.13 3.03
N ALA A 479 -3.54 8.18 3.77
CA ALA A 479 -3.89 6.86 3.25
C ALA A 479 -4.91 6.95 2.11
N MET A 480 -5.94 7.78 2.26
CA MET A 480 -6.95 7.96 1.23
C MET A 480 -6.41 8.73 0.02
N ALA A 481 -5.63 9.79 0.22
CA ALA A 481 -5.01 10.53 -0.88
C ALA A 481 -4.07 9.62 -1.71
N ASN A 482 -3.26 8.80 -1.04
CA ASN A 482 -2.38 7.84 -1.69
C ASN A 482 -3.15 6.75 -2.45
N ARG A 483 -4.24 6.23 -1.88
CA ARG A 483 -5.11 5.23 -2.52
C ARG A 483 -5.82 5.81 -3.74
N MET A 484 -6.39 7.00 -3.65
CA MET A 484 -6.99 7.67 -4.81
C MET A 484 -5.96 7.90 -5.92
N TRP A 485 -4.76 8.33 -5.57
CA TRP A 485 -3.67 8.47 -6.53
C TRP A 485 -3.39 7.16 -7.27
N SER A 486 -3.29 6.05 -6.57
CA SER A 486 -2.99 4.74 -7.19
C SER A 486 -4.05 4.28 -8.19
N TYR A 487 -5.31 4.59 -7.97
CA TYR A 487 -6.37 4.25 -8.91
C TYR A 487 -6.21 4.94 -10.28
N PHE A 488 -5.63 6.14 -10.31
CA PHE A 488 -5.42 6.90 -11.53
C PHE A 488 -4.07 6.65 -12.21
N PHE A 489 -3.04 6.31 -11.42
CA PHE A 489 -1.67 6.13 -11.94
C PHE A 489 -1.19 4.68 -11.97
N GLY A 490 -1.96 3.75 -11.41
CA GLY A 490 -1.62 2.32 -11.37
C GLY A 490 -0.71 1.91 -10.21
N HIS A 491 -0.09 2.87 -9.52
CA HIS A 491 0.67 2.67 -8.28
C HIS A 491 0.57 3.90 -7.38
N GLY A 492 0.75 3.70 -6.09
CA GLY A 492 0.73 4.77 -5.09
C GLY A 492 1.99 5.65 -5.11
N ILE A 493 1.91 6.81 -4.47
CA ILE A 493 3.11 7.58 -4.08
C ILE A 493 3.86 6.81 -2.99
N ILE A 494 3.15 6.08 -2.16
CA ILE A 494 3.62 4.96 -1.33
C ILE A 494 2.99 3.70 -1.91
N ASP A 495 3.80 2.70 -2.24
CA ASP A 495 3.32 1.44 -2.80
C ASP A 495 3.97 0.23 -2.09
N PRO A 496 3.20 -0.77 -1.61
CA PRO A 496 1.73 -0.90 -1.64
C PRO A 496 0.98 0.19 -0.87
N VAL A 497 -0.22 0.55 -1.32
CA VAL A 497 -0.98 1.71 -0.81
C VAL A 497 -1.43 1.58 0.65
N ASP A 498 -1.53 0.36 1.15
CA ASP A 498 -1.94 0.01 2.52
C ASP A 498 -0.74 -0.40 3.40
N ASP A 499 0.48 0.03 3.03
CA ASP A 499 1.73 -0.27 3.72
C ASP A 499 2.53 1.02 4.00
N ILE A 500 1.85 1.99 4.61
CA ILE A 500 2.45 3.27 5.02
C ILE A 500 3.30 3.04 6.26
N ARG A 501 4.61 3.07 6.05
CA ARG A 501 5.59 2.83 7.12
C ARG A 501 6.91 3.54 6.81
N ALA A 502 7.70 3.76 7.86
CA ALA A 502 8.98 4.44 7.73
C ALA A 502 9.93 3.74 6.75
N SER A 503 9.88 2.40 6.70
CA SER A 503 10.69 1.59 5.77
C SER A 503 10.18 1.55 4.32
N ASN A 504 9.04 2.18 4.05
CA ASN A 504 8.45 2.32 2.72
C ASN A 504 8.14 3.81 2.46
N PRO A 505 9.15 4.66 2.23
CA PRO A 505 8.97 6.09 2.10
C PRO A 505 8.24 6.45 0.80
N PRO A 506 7.52 7.57 0.77
CA PRO A 506 6.85 8.05 -0.44
C PRO A 506 7.87 8.40 -1.54
N SER A 507 7.55 8.03 -2.77
CA SER A 507 8.36 8.40 -3.94
C SER A 507 8.42 9.93 -4.14
N ASN A 508 7.35 10.66 -3.78
CA ASN A 508 7.33 12.13 -3.77
C ASN A 508 6.68 12.64 -2.47
N PRO A 509 7.47 12.88 -1.40
CA PRO A 509 6.94 13.33 -0.10
C PRO A 509 6.19 14.65 -0.16
N LYS A 510 6.67 15.62 -0.96
CA LYS A 510 6.02 16.93 -1.09
C LYS A 510 4.65 16.81 -1.74
N LEU A 511 4.54 16.00 -2.78
CA LEU A 511 3.27 15.74 -3.46
C LEU A 511 2.26 15.08 -2.53
N LEU A 512 2.68 14.02 -1.82
CA LEU A 512 1.80 13.33 -0.89
C LEU A 512 1.32 14.25 0.23
N ALA A 513 2.20 15.06 0.79
CA ALA A 513 1.85 16.04 1.82
C ALA A 513 0.86 17.10 1.31
N ALA A 514 1.05 17.60 0.09
CA ALA A 514 0.13 18.57 -0.52
C ALA A 514 -1.26 17.97 -0.81
N LEU A 515 -1.33 16.76 -1.36
CA LEU A 515 -2.59 16.04 -1.58
C LEU A 515 -3.31 15.73 -0.27
N THR A 516 -2.57 15.32 0.76
CA THR A 516 -3.10 15.05 2.11
C THR A 516 -3.72 16.32 2.69
N LYS A 517 -3.01 17.45 2.58
CA LYS A 517 -3.50 18.73 3.07
C LYS A 517 -4.73 19.22 2.31
N ASP A 518 -4.71 19.18 0.98
CA ASP A 518 -5.83 19.58 0.13
C ASP A 518 -7.09 18.76 0.43
N PHE A 519 -6.95 17.44 0.59
CA PHE A 519 -8.05 16.57 0.96
C PHE A 519 -8.61 16.86 2.36
N SER A 520 -7.75 17.11 3.34
CA SER A 520 -8.17 17.50 4.69
C SER A 520 -8.84 18.87 4.72
N ASP A 521 -8.31 19.85 3.98
CA ASP A 521 -8.85 21.21 3.90
C ASP A 521 -10.19 21.28 3.17
N SER A 522 -10.42 20.39 2.19
CA SER A 522 -11.73 20.24 1.52
C SER A 522 -12.79 19.53 2.37
N ASN A 523 -12.54 19.30 3.68
CA ASN A 523 -13.38 18.51 4.58
C ASN A 523 -13.61 17.08 4.09
N PHE A 524 -12.53 16.44 3.61
CA PHE A 524 -12.51 15.05 3.15
C PHE A 524 -13.48 14.79 1.99
N ASP A 525 -13.58 15.74 1.05
CA ASP A 525 -14.39 15.64 -0.16
C ASP A 525 -13.70 14.76 -1.20
N LEU A 526 -14.22 13.54 -1.43
CA LEU A 526 -13.65 12.58 -2.38
C LEU A 526 -13.76 13.08 -3.83
N LYS A 527 -14.86 13.72 -4.22
CA LYS A 527 -15.03 14.24 -5.59
C LYS A 527 -14.05 15.38 -5.87
N HIS A 528 -13.80 16.24 -4.88
CA HIS A 528 -12.78 17.29 -4.98
C HIS A 528 -11.38 16.68 -5.22
N LEU A 529 -10.98 15.68 -4.43
CA LEU A 529 -9.69 15.01 -4.58
C LEU A 529 -9.55 14.36 -5.97
N ILE A 530 -10.55 13.59 -6.40
CA ILE A 530 -10.59 12.97 -7.72
C ILE A 530 -10.45 14.03 -8.82
N ARG A 531 -11.26 15.09 -8.76
CA ARG A 531 -11.24 16.18 -9.73
C ARG A 531 -9.87 16.85 -9.81
N THR A 532 -9.25 17.12 -8.67
CA THR A 532 -7.92 17.73 -8.58
C THR A 532 -6.86 16.85 -9.28
N ILE A 533 -6.89 15.54 -9.05
CA ILE A 533 -5.95 14.58 -9.66
C ILE A 533 -6.14 14.54 -11.18
N VAL A 534 -7.36 14.27 -11.67
CA VAL A 534 -7.60 14.06 -13.11
C VAL A 534 -7.56 15.36 -13.94
N SER A 535 -7.64 16.53 -13.27
CA SER A 535 -7.47 17.83 -13.91
C SER A 535 -5.99 18.24 -14.06
N SER A 536 -5.05 17.53 -13.41
CA SER A 536 -3.62 17.82 -13.52
C SER A 536 -3.09 17.51 -14.92
N ARG A 537 -2.04 18.21 -15.35
CA ARG A 537 -1.28 17.88 -16.55
C ARG A 537 -0.63 16.49 -16.43
N THR A 538 -0.15 16.18 -15.24
CA THR A 538 0.49 14.89 -14.91
C THR A 538 -0.41 13.70 -15.25
N TYR A 539 -1.70 13.75 -14.89
CA TYR A 539 -2.66 12.72 -15.29
C TYR A 539 -2.90 12.67 -16.81
N GLN A 540 -2.81 13.80 -17.46
CA GLN A 540 -3.07 13.95 -18.90
C GLN A 540 -1.84 13.70 -19.79
N LEU A 541 -0.71 13.27 -19.23
CA LEU A 541 0.46 12.86 -20.00
C LEU A 541 0.17 11.61 -20.84
N GLY A 542 0.78 11.54 -22.01
CA GLY A 542 0.73 10.36 -22.87
C GLY A 542 1.63 9.23 -22.36
N PHE A 543 1.44 8.04 -22.91
CA PHE A 543 2.23 6.85 -22.56
C PHE A 543 3.52 6.72 -23.40
N LYS A 544 3.66 7.47 -24.50
CA LYS A 544 4.86 7.42 -25.37
C LYS A 544 6.05 8.04 -24.63
N PRO A 545 7.13 7.28 -24.43
CA PRO A 545 8.31 7.81 -23.75
C PRO A 545 9.09 8.78 -24.66
N ASN A 546 9.89 9.62 -24.02
CA ASN A 546 10.96 10.37 -24.65
C ASN A 546 12.33 9.80 -24.21
N GLU A 547 13.41 10.38 -24.71
CA GLU A 547 14.76 9.91 -24.41
C GLU A 547 15.19 10.04 -22.92
N TRP A 548 14.48 10.84 -22.12
CA TRP A 548 14.80 11.12 -20.72
C TRP A 548 13.91 10.39 -19.74
N ASN A 549 12.78 9.80 -20.17
CA ASN A 549 11.85 9.11 -19.29
C ASN A 549 11.51 7.67 -19.72
N ALA A 550 12.26 7.11 -20.67
CA ALA A 550 11.94 5.79 -21.23
C ALA A 550 11.86 4.69 -20.14
N ASP A 551 12.76 4.74 -19.18
CA ASP A 551 12.91 3.79 -18.08
C ASP A 551 12.26 4.27 -16.76
N ASP A 552 11.54 5.41 -16.77
CA ASP A 552 10.83 5.88 -15.58
C ASP A 552 9.48 5.17 -15.41
N GLU A 553 9.32 4.48 -14.29
CA GLU A 553 8.08 3.80 -13.88
C GLU A 553 7.57 4.31 -12.51
N LEU A 554 8.30 5.27 -11.88
CA LEU A 554 8.03 5.67 -10.49
C LEU A 554 7.66 7.15 -10.34
N ASN A 555 8.10 8.02 -11.25
CA ASN A 555 8.05 9.47 -11.05
C ASN A 555 6.96 10.17 -11.85
N PHE A 556 6.03 9.43 -12.42
CA PHE A 556 4.84 9.94 -13.12
C PHE A 556 5.17 10.83 -14.34
N SER A 557 6.35 10.65 -14.96
CA SER A 557 6.80 11.43 -16.11
C SER A 557 6.09 11.04 -17.41
N LYS A 558 5.37 9.94 -17.42
CA LYS A 558 4.50 9.42 -18.50
C LYS A 558 3.36 8.60 -17.92
N ALA A 559 2.30 8.40 -18.68
CA ALA A 559 1.29 7.42 -18.30
C ALA A 559 1.83 5.99 -18.47
N LEU A 560 1.53 5.14 -17.51
CA LEU A 560 1.78 3.70 -17.59
C LEU A 560 0.49 3.01 -18.05
N PRO A 561 0.53 2.20 -19.12
CA PRO A 561 -0.64 1.45 -19.55
C PRO A 561 -1.12 0.49 -18.45
N ARG A 562 -2.40 0.58 -18.09
CA ARG A 562 -3.02 -0.28 -17.09
C ARG A 562 -4.00 -1.23 -17.76
N ARG A 563 -3.94 -2.51 -17.46
CA ARG A 563 -4.92 -3.47 -17.96
C ARG A 563 -6.31 -3.12 -17.39
N LEU A 564 -7.34 -3.23 -18.21
CA LEU A 564 -8.71 -3.08 -17.76
C LEU A 564 -9.05 -4.12 -16.70
N SER A 565 -9.81 -3.75 -15.69
CA SER A 565 -10.37 -4.68 -14.71
C SER A 565 -11.32 -5.68 -15.38
N ALA A 566 -11.65 -6.75 -14.71
CA ALA A 566 -12.56 -7.78 -15.24
C ALA A 566 -13.91 -7.18 -15.65
N GLU A 567 -14.46 -6.31 -14.82
CA GLU A 567 -15.74 -5.64 -15.05
C GLU A 567 -15.65 -4.64 -16.23
N GLU A 568 -14.61 -3.79 -16.26
CA GLU A 568 -14.38 -2.83 -17.35
C GLU A 568 -14.19 -3.54 -18.69
N LEU A 569 -13.45 -4.66 -18.71
CA LEU A 569 -13.21 -5.43 -19.92
C LEU A 569 -14.49 -6.11 -20.40
N PHE A 570 -15.25 -6.73 -19.49
CA PHE A 570 -16.51 -7.38 -19.81
C PHE A 570 -17.53 -6.39 -20.39
N ASP A 571 -17.75 -5.29 -19.68
CA ASP A 571 -18.67 -4.24 -20.12
C ASP A 571 -18.18 -3.58 -21.41
N GLY A 572 -16.88 -3.36 -21.55
CA GLY A 572 -16.24 -2.82 -22.74
C GLY A 572 -16.47 -3.69 -24.00
N VAL A 573 -16.34 -5.01 -23.89
CA VAL A 573 -16.62 -5.96 -24.98
C VAL A 573 -18.07 -5.83 -25.44
N ASN A 574 -19.01 -5.83 -24.51
CA ASN A 574 -20.44 -5.77 -24.82
C ASN A 574 -20.86 -4.42 -25.42
N ILE A 575 -20.28 -3.31 -24.90
CA ILE A 575 -20.51 -1.97 -25.47
C ILE A 575 -19.95 -1.87 -26.89
N ALA A 576 -18.73 -2.39 -27.12
CA ALA A 576 -18.09 -2.36 -28.42
C ALA A 576 -18.89 -3.21 -29.45
N ALA A 577 -19.31 -4.41 -29.06
CA ALA A 577 -20.13 -5.29 -29.89
C ALA A 577 -21.60 -4.83 -30.03
N GLY A 578 -22.06 -3.89 -29.19
CA GLY A 578 -23.44 -3.40 -29.18
C GLY A 578 -24.44 -4.46 -28.75
N THR A 579 -24.01 -5.36 -27.86
CA THR A 579 -24.80 -6.48 -27.31
C THR A 579 -25.31 -6.16 -25.90
N LYS A 580 -26.42 -6.82 -25.55
CA LYS A 580 -26.95 -6.82 -24.19
C LYS A 580 -26.67 -8.19 -23.60
N VAL A 581 -25.95 -8.23 -22.48
CA VAL A 581 -25.68 -9.50 -21.81
C VAL A 581 -26.76 -9.77 -20.78
N GLN A 582 -27.33 -10.95 -20.88
CA GLN A 582 -28.19 -11.47 -19.85
C GLN A 582 -27.35 -12.15 -18.78
N LEU A 583 -27.01 -11.39 -17.75
CA LEU A 583 -26.34 -11.93 -16.58
C LEU A 583 -27.41 -12.60 -15.71
N LYS A 584 -27.27 -13.90 -15.43
CA LYS A 584 -28.19 -14.62 -14.53
C LYS A 584 -28.35 -13.81 -13.23
N GLU A 585 -29.56 -13.69 -12.72
CA GLU A 585 -29.92 -12.98 -11.48
C GLU A 585 -30.00 -11.44 -11.59
N LEU A 586 -29.70 -10.83 -12.74
CA LEU A 586 -29.90 -9.38 -12.93
C LEU A 586 -30.81 -9.07 -14.13
N PRO A 587 -31.41 -7.87 -14.18
CA PRO A 587 -32.13 -7.37 -15.35
C PRO A 587 -31.27 -7.35 -16.62
N GLU A 588 -31.92 -7.51 -17.81
CA GLU A 588 -31.24 -7.62 -19.12
C GLU A 588 -30.28 -6.47 -19.47
N GLU A 589 -30.37 -5.32 -18.85
CA GLU A 589 -29.54 -4.15 -19.18
C GLU A 589 -28.42 -3.90 -18.15
N SER A 590 -28.28 -4.80 -17.15
CA SER A 590 -27.29 -4.66 -16.10
C SER A 590 -25.87 -4.86 -16.64
N LYS A 591 -24.94 -4.12 -16.08
CA LYS A 591 -23.51 -4.19 -16.37
C LYS A 591 -22.78 -4.97 -15.28
N ALA A 592 -21.56 -5.43 -15.56
CA ALA A 592 -20.75 -6.15 -14.56
C ALA A 592 -20.49 -5.34 -13.29
N GLN A 593 -20.37 -4.02 -13.40
CA GLN A 593 -20.23 -3.12 -12.24
C GLN A 593 -21.52 -2.99 -11.40
N ASP A 594 -22.66 -3.46 -11.86
CA ASP A 594 -23.92 -3.43 -11.11
C ASP A 594 -24.05 -4.59 -10.12
N PHE A 595 -23.18 -5.59 -10.20
CA PHE A 595 -23.18 -6.73 -9.30
C PHE A 595 -22.69 -6.38 -7.89
N PRO A 596 -23.47 -6.67 -6.85
CA PRO A 596 -23.00 -6.55 -5.48
C PRO A 596 -22.10 -7.71 -5.05
N ASP A 597 -22.24 -8.88 -5.68
CA ASP A 597 -21.63 -10.14 -5.27
C ASP A 597 -20.57 -10.62 -6.28
N PRO A 598 -19.32 -10.89 -5.84
CA PRO A 598 -18.29 -11.44 -6.70
C PRO A 598 -18.56 -12.88 -7.15
N HIS A 599 -19.47 -13.62 -6.50
CA HIS A 599 -19.73 -15.02 -6.83
C HIS A 599 -20.76 -15.21 -7.96
N VAL A 600 -21.41 -14.16 -8.42
CA VAL A 600 -22.31 -14.24 -9.58
C VAL A 600 -21.51 -14.57 -10.84
N GLY A 601 -21.93 -15.64 -11.55
CA GLY A 601 -21.18 -16.13 -12.72
C GLY A 601 -19.84 -16.74 -12.38
N GLN A 602 -19.70 -17.37 -11.21
CA GLN A 602 -18.47 -18.02 -10.75
C GLN A 602 -17.91 -19.00 -11.78
N GLY A 603 -16.58 -18.97 -11.99
CA GLY A 603 -15.88 -19.75 -13.01
C GLY A 603 -15.92 -19.15 -14.43
N GLY A 604 -16.59 -17.99 -14.60
CA GLY A 604 -16.73 -17.32 -15.89
C GLY A 604 -15.63 -16.31 -16.19
N PHE A 605 -15.89 -15.48 -17.22
CA PHE A 605 -14.98 -14.46 -17.71
C PHE A 605 -14.43 -13.53 -16.61
N LEU A 606 -15.28 -13.05 -15.71
CA LEU A 606 -14.89 -12.10 -14.66
C LEU A 606 -13.84 -12.69 -13.71
N ASP A 607 -13.96 -13.97 -13.34
CA ASP A 607 -13.01 -14.63 -12.43
C ASP A 607 -11.66 -14.89 -13.13
N VAL A 608 -11.72 -15.31 -14.40
CA VAL A 608 -10.51 -15.50 -15.23
C VAL A 608 -9.72 -14.18 -15.34
N PHE A 609 -10.41 -13.05 -15.43
CA PHE A 609 -9.78 -11.74 -15.56
C PHE A 609 -9.48 -11.04 -14.23
N GLY A 610 -9.64 -11.74 -13.10
CA GLY A 610 -9.11 -11.34 -11.80
C GLY A 610 -10.05 -10.51 -10.94
N ARG A 611 -11.38 -10.69 -11.10
CA ARG A 611 -12.36 -10.16 -10.14
C ARG A 611 -12.03 -10.69 -8.74
N PRO A 612 -11.94 -9.83 -7.69
CA PRO A 612 -11.63 -10.27 -6.34
C PRO A 612 -12.79 -11.02 -5.69
N GLU A 613 -12.48 -12.00 -4.84
CA GLU A 613 -13.48 -12.73 -4.05
C GLU A 613 -14.01 -11.97 -2.84
N ARG A 614 -13.40 -10.81 -2.53
CA ARG A 614 -13.74 -9.94 -1.38
C ARG A 614 -13.59 -10.65 -0.03
N GLN A 615 -12.54 -11.47 0.11
CA GLN A 615 -12.23 -12.15 1.36
C GLN A 615 -11.40 -11.29 2.32
N THR A 616 -10.62 -10.38 1.78
CA THR A 616 -9.75 -9.46 2.53
C THR A 616 -10.00 -8.01 2.14
N SER A 617 -9.55 -7.06 2.96
CA SER A 617 -9.61 -5.63 2.66
C SER A 617 -8.33 -5.11 1.96
N CYS A 618 -7.64 -5.99 1.21
CA CYS A 618 -6.40 -5.65 0.49
C CYS A 618 -6.67 -5.37 -0.98
N GLU A 619 -6.10 -4.28 -1.50
CA GLU A 619 -6.07 -4.02 -2.96
C GLU A 619 -5.40 -5.16 -3.75
N CYS A 620 -4.51 -5.92 -3.09
CA CYS A 620 -3.78 -7.05 -3.68
C CYS A 620 -4.66 -8.23 -4.07
N GLU A 621 -5.94 -8.27 -3.64
CA GLU A 621 -6.86 -9.34 -3.99
C GLU A 621 -7.32 -9.25 -5.45
N ARG A 622 -7.38 -8.05 -6.02
CA ARG A 622 -7.66 -7.83 -7.44
C ARG A 622 -6.41 -8.13 -8.27
N ARG A 623 -6.45 -9.24 -9.00
CA ARG A 623 -5.29 -9.71 -9.78
C ARG A 623 -5.13 -8.93 -11.08
N SER A 624 -3.96 -8.37 -11.29
CA SER A 624 -3.56 -7.70 -12.54
C SER A 624 -2.63 -8.54 -13.43
N ASP A 625 -2.19 -9.71 -12.95
CA ASP A 625 -1.27 -10.57 -13.66
C ASP A 625 -1.87 -11.13 -14.95
N VAL A 626 -1.03 -11.26 -15.97
CA VAL A 626 -1.40 -11.88 -17.24
C VAL A 626 -1.21 -13.39 -17.15
N SER A 627 -2.21 -14.15 -17.57
CA SER A 627 -2.16 -15.61 -17.58
C SER A 627 -2.47 -16.20 -18.97
N LEU A 628 -1.98 -17.42 -19.23
CA LEU A 628 -2.31 -18.15 -20.43
C LEU A 628 -3.82 -18.38 -20.59
N VAL A 629 -4.52 -18.60 -19.47
CA VAL A 629 -5.98 -18.82 -19.48
C VAL A 629 -6.71 -17.56 -19.97
N GLN A 630 -6.25 -16.37 -19.58
CA GLN A 630 -6.79 -15.10 -20.07
C GLN A 630 -6.57 -14.94 -21.56
N ALA A 631 -5.35 -15.22 -22.05
CA ALA A 631 -5.04 -15.15 -23.47
C ALA A 631 -5.93 -16.11 -24.29
N LEU A 632 -6.12 -17.33 -23.83
CA LEU A 632 -7.00 -18.32 -24.49
C LEU A 632 -8.47 -17.87 -24.48
N ASN A 633 -8.94 -17.26 -23.38
CA ASN A 633 -10.30 -16.69 -23.33
C ASN A 633 -10.51 -15.52 -24.27
N LEU A 634 -9.50 -14.65 -24.46
CA LEU A 634 -9.56 -13.57 -25.44
C LEU A 634 -9.63 -14.11 -26.88
N LEU A 635 -8.86 -15.15 -27.18
CA LEU A 635 -8.79 -15.72 -28.53
C LEU A 635 -10.02 -16.57 -28.88
N ASN A 636 -10.49 -17.41 -27.97
CA ASN A 636 -11.51 -18.45 -28.25
C ASN A 636 -12.66 -18.50 -27.23
N GLY A 637 -12.73 -17.58 -26.27
CA GLY A 637 -13.76 -17.58 -25.24
C GLY A 637 -15.14 -17.23 -25.80
N SER A 638 -16.18 -17.91 -25.30
CA SER A 638 -17.57 -17.68 -25.72
C SER A 638 -18.01 -16.24 -25.51
N THR A 639 -17.59 -15.57 -24.45
CA THR A 639 -17.98 -14.18 -24.16
C THR A 639 -17.71 -13.24 -25.32
N ILE A 640 -16.52 -13.32 -25.94
CA ILE A 640 -16.15 -12.47 -27.08
C ILE A 640 -16.79 -13.00 -28.36
N ALA A 641 -16.73 -14.31 -28.59
CA ALA A 641 -17.28 -14.93 -29.80
C ALA A 641 -18.78 -14.69 -29.91
N ASP A 642 -19.55 -14.91 -28.85
CA ASP A 642 -20.99 -14.72 -28.82
C ASP A 642 -21.38 -13.24 -28.99
N ALA A 643 -20.63 -12.32 -28.35
CA ALA A 643 -20.86 -10.88 -28.51
C ALA A 643 -20.63 -10.42 -29.95
N ILE A 644 -19.60 -10.90 -30.63
CA ILE A 644 -19.30 -10.56 -32.02
C ILE A 644 -20.33 -11.15 -32.99
N ALA A 645 -20.80 -12.39 -32.75
CA ALA A 645 -21.70 -13.11 -33.59
C ALA A 645 -23.20 -12.74 -33.37
N ASP A 646 -23.54 -11.95 -32.34
CA ASP A 646 -24.93 -11.62 -32.01
C ASP A 646 -25.61 -10.91 -33.21
N SER A 647 -26.69 -11.52 -33.71
CA SER A 647 -27.51 -10.98 -34.78
C SER A 647 -28.13 -9.60 -34.50
N ARG A 648 -28.23 -9.24 -33.22
CA ARG A 648 -28.70 -7.93 -32.73
C ARG A 648 -27.53 -6.97 -32.43
N GLY A 649 -26.30 -7.45 -32.61
CA GLY A 649 -25.09 -6.71 -32.32
C GLY A 649 -24.76 -5.60 -33.33
N ARG A 650 -23.67 -4.88 -33.07
CA ARG A 650 -23.24 -3.72 -33.87
C ARG A 650 -22.94 -4.11 -35.34
N VAL A 651 -22.20 -5.17 -35.54
CA VAL A 651 -21.85 -5.62 -36.92
C VAL A 651 -23.11 -5.87 -37.74
N SER A 652 -24.04 -6.63 -37.23
CA SER A 652 -25.32 -6.94 -37.87
C SER A 652 -26.13 -5.66 -38.20
N LYS A 653 -26.24 -4.75 -37.22
CA LYS A 653 -26.93 -3.46 -37.41
C LYS A 653 -26.30 -2.60 -38.50
N LEU A 654 -24.97 -2.54 -38.59
CA LEU A 654 -24.26 -1.76 -39.59
C LEU A 654 -24.49 -2.34 -41.00
N LEU A 655 -24.44 -3.66 -41.14
CA LEU A 655 -24.67 -4.35 -42.41
C LEU A 655 -26.12 -4.20 -42.89
N LEU A 656 -27.10 -4.43 -41.99
CA LEU A 656 -28.53 -4.27 -42.28
C LEU A 656 -28.88 -2.81 -42.62
N GLY A 657 -28.17 -1.85 -41.98
CA GLY A 657 -28.31 -0.42 -42.23
C GLY A 657 -27.65 0.06 -43.52
N GLY A 658 -27.12 -0.85 -44.36
CA GLY A 658 -26.51 -0.51 -45.67
C GLY A 658 -25.26 0.37 -45.57
N LYS A 659 -24.53 0.32 -44.47
CA LYS A 659 -23.32 1.14 -44.27
C LYS A 659 -22.22 0.75 -45.24
N THR A 660 -21.46 1.76 -45.74
CA THR A 660 -20.28 1.52 -46.57
C THR A 660 -19.14 0.89 -45.74
N ASP A 661 -18.16 0.27 -46.39
CA ASP A 661 -17.01 -0.33 -45.70
C ASP A 661 -16.28 0.69 -44.84
N ARG A 662 -16.10 1.92 -45.36
CA ARG A 662 -15.53 3.03 -44.62
C ARG A 662 -16.31 3.31 -43.32
N GLN A 663 -17.64 3.42 -43.43
CA GLN A 663 -18.50 3.71 -42.27
C GLN A 663 -18.46 2.55 -41.27
N ILE A 664 -18.37 1.29 -41.72
CA ILE A 664 -18.24 0.14 -40.83
C ILE A 664 -16.91 0.21 -40.08
N VAL A 665 -15.79 0.44 -40.77
CA VAL A 665 -14.47 0.57 -40.15
C VAL A 665 -14.46 1.70 -39.10
N GLU A 666 -14.90 2.89 -39.51
CA GLU A 666 -14.96 4.06 -38.60
C GLU A 666 -15.80 3.76 -37.34
N GLU A 667 -16.96 3.13 -37.46
CA GLU A 667 -17.82 2.78 -36.35
C GLU A 667 -17.23 1.73 -35.40
N LEU A 668 -16.56 0.70 -35.97
CA LEU A 668 -15.89 -0.33 -35.18
C LEU A 668 -14.69 0.24 -34.42
N TYR A 669 -13.91 1.15 -35.02
CA TYR A 669 -12.82 1.84 -34.31
C TYR A 669 -13.34 2.76 -33.21
N LEU A 670 -14.39 3.51 -33.46
CA LEU A 670 -15.00 4.39 -32.47
C LEU A 670 -15.59 3.63 -31.30
N SER A 671 -16.23 2.48 -31.55
CA SER A 671 -16.87 1.69 -30.51
C SER A 671 -15.89 0.87 -29.66
N SER A 672 -14.76 0.44 -30.22
CA SER A 672 -13.77 -0.38 -29.54
C SER A 672 -12.58 0.42 -29.01
N LEU A 673 -11.95 1.25 -29.86
CA LEU A 673 -10.74 2.01 -29.52
C LEU A 673 -11.00 3.47 -29.16
N ASN A 674 -12.25 3.92 -29.30
CA ASN A 674 -12.72 5.28 -28.98
C ASN A 674 -11.94 6.38 -29.73
N ARG A 675 -11.48 6.08 -30.95
CA ARG A 675 -10.81 6.99 -31.87
C ARG A 675 -11.17 6.70 -33.32
N MET A 676 -10.89 7.64 -34.21
CA MET A 676 -10.93 7.37 -35.61
C MET A 676 -9.77 6.47 -36.02
N PRO A 677 -9.93 5.61 -37.08
CA PRO A 677 -8.81 4.88 -37.67
C PRO A 677 -7.82 5.87 -38.29
N GLU A 678 -6.52 5.56 -38.19
CA GLU A 678 -5.49 6.24 -38.96
C GLU A 678 -5.66 5.89 -40.48
N THR A 679 -5.10 6.72 -41.38
CA THR A 679 -5.26 6.49 -42.81
C THR A 679 -4.83 5.09 -43.24
N ALA A 680 -3.68 4.62 -42.78
CA ALA A 680 -3.18 3.27 -43.11
C ALA A 680 -4.09 2.15 -42.52
N GLU A 681 -4.64 2.34 -41.32
CA GLU A 681 -5.59 1.41 -40.70
C GLU A 681 -6.90 1.34 -41.52
N LEU A 682 -7.41 2.51 -41.94
CA LEU A 682 -8.62 2.62 -42.74
C LEU A 682 -8.48 1.93 -44.07
N ASP A 683 -7.40 2.21 -44.81
CA ASP A 683 -7.12 1.64 -46.14
C ASP A 683 -6.97 0.12 -46.07
N TYR A 684 -6.23 -0.39 -45.07
CA TYR A 684 -6.09 -1.82 -44.84
C TYR A 684 -7.43 -2.50 -44.52
N ALA A 685 -8.19 -1.95 -43.60
CA ALA A 685 -9.47 -2.52 -43.17
C ALA A 685 -10.52 -2.48 -44.27
N GLN A 686 -10.60 -1.40 -45.11
CA GLN A 686 -11.48 -1.33 -46.27
C GLN A 686 -11.09 -2.37 -47.32
N THR A 687 -9.79 -2.51 -47.61
CA THR A 687 -9.28 -3.53 -48.53
C THR A 687 -9.64 -4.93 -48.07
N TYR A 688 -9.54 -5.20 -46.74
CA TYR A 688 -9.92 -6.47 -46.14
C TYR A 688 -11.42 -6.74 -46.28
N LEU A 689 -12.27 -5.78 -45.98
CA LEU A 689 -13.74 -5.90 -46.11
C LEU A 689 -14.19 -6.10 -47.58
N GLY A 690 -13.47 -5.52 -48.53
CA GLY A 690 -13.74 -5.65 -49.98
C GLY A 690 -13.35 -6.98 -50.64
N ARG A 691 -12.66 -7.90 -49.91
CA ARG A 691 -12.27 -9.21 -50.44
C ARG A 691 -13.50 -10.10 -50.72
N GLY A 692 -13.36 -11.13 -51.58
CA GLY A 692 -14.42 -12.11 -51.84
C GLY A 692 -14.84 -12.90 -50.59
N GLY A 693 -16.07 -13.43 -50.54
CA GLY A 693 -16.65 -14.20 -49.44
C GLY A 693 -17.61 -13.39 -48.56
N SER A 694 -17.89 -13.84 -47.30
CA SER A 694 -18.87 -13.21 -46.44
C SER A 694 -18.37 -11.88 -45.87
N ARG A 695 -19.03 -10.78 -46.23
CA ARG A 695 -18.75 -9.45 -45.69
C ARG A 695 -19.01 -9.38 -44.17
N ALA A 696 -19.97 -10.16 -43.69
CA ALA A 696 -20.31 -10.24 -42.27
C ALA A 696 -19.16 -10.86 -41.48
N GLU A 697 -18.63 -11.99 -41.95
CA GLU A 697 -17.49 -12.64 -41.29
C GLU A 697 -16.28 -11.70 -41.19
N ARG A 698 -15.95 -11.00 -42.31
CA ARG A 698 -14.81 -10.05 -42.26
C ARG A 698 -15.01 -8.85 -41.33
N ALA A 699 -16.25 -8.36 -41.20
CA ALA A 699 -16.54 -7.31 -40.22
C ALA A 699 -16.48 -7.83 -38.78
N GLN A 700 -16.86 -9.09 -38.55
CA GLN A 700 -16.69 -9.79 -37.30
C GLN A 700 -15.21 -10.01 -36.97
N ASP A 701 -14.39 -10.46 -37.93
CA ASP A 701 -12.95 -10.61 -37.80
C ASP A 701 -12.27 -9.29 -37.45
N LEU A 702 -12.67 -8.19 -38.10
CA LEU A 702 -12.14 -6.86 -37.79
C LEU A 702 -12.49 -6.46 -36.34
N LEU A 703 -13.73 -6.66 -35.91
CA LEU A 703 -14.11 -6.37 -34.52
C LEU A 703 -13.33 -7.26 -33.55
N TRP A 704 -13.18 -8.55 -33.85
CA TRP A 704 -12.37 -9.46 -33.05
C TRP A 704 -10.92 -8.99 -32.89
N ALA A 705 -10.29 -8.57 -33.99
CA ALA A 705 -8.92 -8.06 -34.00
C ALA A 705 -8.78 -6.78 -33.15
N LEU A 706 -9.77 -5.87 -33.23
CA LEU A 706 -9.80 -4.65 -32.41
C LEU A 706 -9.96 -4.96 -30.93
N LEU A 707 -10.84 -5.90 -30.53
CA LEU A 707 -11.05 -6.30 -29.16
C LEU A 707 -9.84 -7.02 -28.54
N ASN A 708 -9.01 -7.68 -29.36
CA ASN A 708 -7.77 -8.33 -28.94
C ASN A 708 -6.54 -7.41 -29.00
N SER A 709 -6.70 -6.16 -29.41
CA SER A 709 -5.59 -5.21 -29.49
C SER A 709 -5.22 -4.62 -28.13
N ASN A 710 -3.94 -4.26 -27.95
CA ASN A 710 -3.50 -3.50 -26.78
C ASN A 710 -4.25 -2.17 -26.62
N GLY A 711 -4.79 -1.61 -27.71
CA GLY A 711 -5.61 -0.40 -27.71
C GLY A 711 -6.93 -0.57 -26.97
N PHE A 712 -7.47 -1.78 -26.97
CA PHE A 712 -8.71 -2.14 -26.28
C PHE A 712 -8.44 -2.65 -24.86
N LEU A 713 -7.47 -3.55 -24.69
CA LEU A 713 -7.21 -4.26 -23.44
C LEU A 713 -6.61 -3.39 -22.34
N PHE A 714 -6.00 -2.26 -22.69
CA PHE A 714 -5.33 -1.37 -21.75
C PHE A 714 -5.93 0.03 -21.75
N ASN A 715 -5.97 0.62 -20.56
CA ASN A 715 -6.16 2.06 -20.38
C ASN A 715 -4.78 2.73 -20.41
N ARG A 716 -4.57 3.69 -21.33
CA ARG A 716 -3.27 4.31 -21.65
C ARG A 716 -3.35 5.83 -21.67
#